data_36e11742f39b8afc5590055ad7acfda6
#
_entry.id   36e11742f39b8afc5590055ad7acfda6
#
_cell.length_a   1.000
_cell.length_b   1.000
_cell.length_c   1.000
_cell.angle_alpha   90.00
_cell.angle_beta   90.00
_cell.angle_gamma   90.00
#
_symmetry.space_group_name_H-M   'P 1'
#
loop_
_entity.id
_entity.type
_entity.pdbx_description
1 polymer ?
#
loop_
_entity_poly.entity_id
_entity_poly.type
_entity_poly.pdbx_seq_one_letter_code
_entity_poly.pdbx_strand_id
1 'polypeptide(L)'
;MRRSAIAFALGAFFALCLPAMPSIWHLLTISAVLVALGLRWRSLFVLAFVLGSLWVLLAASQRLADRLHPALEGQDLRVTGTVVFVANPAPDFTRFTLAPDTPGLPRRLRLSWYGASQEIVPGAVWRLTVRIWRPHAMQNPGASDYEAQLFRAGIGAVGYVRGKDGVRLSDQSGWRGALWRFRGAVDDRVEAALAGHAAAPVVRALITGFRDDIPKRLWETMRATGTIHLMAISGLHVGVVAALGFLVARRLAGFRRSRRPFNALIAGTACGWLLAAAYAALAGFSLPTLRALIMLGVVGLAFGSRREPALLGGLCVALCIVLFHDPLAMLGSGFWLSFGAVAAILWGLVVARRRRGRLRGFMYAQVALTLVLAPVLIQWQGELPVSSVLANLLAVPVFSFFVVPGALAGAAISYVAPVTGGWILHRVADGLQWVISVLQTLAVAPLAVATPGPVVTLVMLVGAVLVTGPAALPRRGLGALMLGLPLFGLAARLPDGGFEVTALDVGQGLSVIVRTRRHALVFDTGPSFRSGADTAAMVVLPVLRGFGVRQPDLLILSHGDRDHVGGAATLVRRFPNIPVLGSQLLPGLGAMQRCVRGQRWVWDGVVFEVLHPPLAMRFERDNDSSCVVRIGAAPGTVLLTGDIERAAERILLDYAPELAVDVVIAPHHGSRTSSSPALVAATQPSWVVFAAASGNRWGFPAPGVVARWHRAGAISLWTGRDGAIGFRFVSGRPAAPRQHRQRARRIWHERR
;
A
#
# COMPACT_ATOMS: atom_id res chain seq x y z
N MET A 1 11.76 17.63 -27.53
CA MET A 1 10.51 17.28 -26.82
C MET A 1 10.62 16.01 -25.99
N ARG A 2 10.94 14.81 -26.53
CA ARG A 2 11.04 13.56 -25.73
C ARG A 2 12.07 13.64 -24.59
N ARG A 3 13.31 14.12 -24.90
CA ARG A 3 14.38 14.28 -23.90
C ARG A 3 13.97 15.23 -22.77
N SER A 4 13.30 16.33 -23.08
CA SER A 4 12.83 17.32 -22.10
C SER A 4 11.69 16.77 -21.24
N ALA A 5 10.78 15.97 -21.80
CA ALA A 5 9.70 15.32 -21.02
C ALA A 5 10.26 14.29 -20.02
N ILE A 6 11.25 13.51 -20.44
CA ILE A 6 11.95 12.56 -19.55
C ILE A 6 12.71 13.34 -18.47
N ALA A 7 13.40 14.43 -18.83
CA ALA A 7 14.10 15.27 -17.86
C ALA A 7 13.15 15.89 -16.82
N PHE A 8 11.98 16.38 -17.25
CA PHE A 8 10.95 16.88 -16.36
C PHE A 8 10.49 15.81 -15.35
N ALA A 9 10.22 14.59 -15.84
CA ALA A 9 9.82 13.48 -15.00
C ALA A 9 10.94 13.04 -14.03
N LEU A 10 12.20 13.04 -14.49
CA LEU A 10 13.36 12.75 -13.62
C LEU A 10 13.54 13.82 -12.54
N GLY A 11 13.36 15.08 -12.86
CA GLY A 11 13.38 16.17 -11.88
C GLY A 11 12.27 16.04 -10.85
N ALA A 12 11.05 15.72 -11.29
CA ALA A 12 9.92 15.45 -10.42
C ALA A 12 10.20 14.26 -9.47
N PHE A 13 10.76 13.17 -10.00
CA PHE A 13 11.14 12.00 -9.19
C PHE A 13 12.25 12.33 -8.19
N PHE A 14 13.28 13.06 -8.61
CA PHE A 14 14.38 13.49 -7.74
C PHE A 14 13.87 14.27 -6.55
N ALA A 15 12.96 15.23 -6.74
CA ALA A 15 12.36 16.00 -5.67
C ALA A 15 11.64 15.14 -4.65
N LEU A 16 10.96 14.09 -5.07
CA LEU A 16 10.30 13.13 -4.17
C LEU A 16 11.28 12.23 -3.39
N CYS A 17 12.52 12.10 -3.85
CA CYS A 17 13.54 11.33 -3.13
C CYS A 17 14.22 12.11 -2.01
N LEU A 18 14.01 13.41 -1.90
CA LEU A 18 14.65 14.25 -0.90
C LEU A 18 14.19 13.86 0.53
N PRO A 19 15.12 13.84 1.51
CA PRO A 19 14.81 13.49 2.89
C PRO A 19 14.08 14.59 3.67
N ALA A 20 14.14 15.84 3.18
CA ALA A 20 13.49 17.00 3.75
C ALA A 20 13.25 18.07 2.70
N MET A 21 12.32 18.99 2.97
CA MET A 21 12.16 20.20 2.16
C MET A 21 13.43 21.05 2.25
N PRO A 22 14.03 21.40 1.09
CA PRO A 22 15.15 22.33 1.08
C PRO A 22 14.70 23.71 1.59
N SER A 23 15.63 24.48 2.17
CA SER A 23 15.32 25.87 2.50
C SER A 23 15.11 26.68 1.21
N ILE A 24 14.33 27.76 1.30
CA ILE A 24 14.03 28.63 0.16
C ILE A 24 15.32 29.14 -0.52
N TRP A 25 16.33 29.46 0.29
CA TRP A 25 17.62 29.94 -0.21
C TRP A 25 18.39 28.88 -0.98
N HIS A 26 18.44 27.64 -0.51
CA HIS A 26 19.04 26.52 -1.27
C HIS A 26 18.28 26.25 -2.56
N LEU A 27 16.95 26.34 -2.54
CA LEU A 27 16.14 26.17 -3.74
C LEU A 27 16.45 27.25 -4.78
N LEU A 28 16.46 28.51 -4.36
CA LEU A 28 16.73 29.65 -5.25
C LEU A 28 18.14 29.60 -5.82
N THR A 29 19.17 29.37 -4.99
CA THR A 29 20.57 29.33 -5.44
C THR A 29 20.83 28.16 -6.39
N ILE A 30 20.45 26.94 -6.00
CA ILE A 30 20.66 25.76 -6.86
C ILE A 30 19.87 25.89 -8.17
N SER A 31 18.63 26.36 -8.11
CA SER A 31 17.81 26.55 -9.31
C SER A 31 18.41 27.63 -10.21
N ALA A 32 18.86 28.77 -9.67
CA ALA A 32 19.49 29.85 -10.43
C ALA A 32 20.79 29.36 -11.14
N VAL A 33 21.63 28.62 -10.42
CA VAL A 33 22.87 28.04 -11.01
C VAL A 33 22.52 27.06 -12.15
N LEU A 34 21.58 26.13 -11.90
CA LEU A 34 21.21 25.15 -12.93
C LEU A 34 20.51 25.79 -14.12
N VAL A 35 19.69 26.82 -13.89
CA VAL A 35 19.07 27.60 -14.98
C VAL A 35 20.15 28.35 -15.80
N ALA A 36 21.11 29.02 -15.14
CA ALA A 36 22.22 29.71 -15.79
C ALA A 36 23.05 28.73 -16.63
N LEU A 37 23.38 27.55 -16.09
CA LEU A 37 24.07 26.48 -16.82
C LEU A 37 23.23 25.96 -18.01
N GLY A 38 21.93 25.76 -17.81
CA GLY A 38 21.00 25.31 -18.84
C GLY A 38 20.91 26.34 -19.99
N LEU A 39 20.86 27.63 -19.68
CA LEU A 39 20.85 28.71 -20.64
C LEU A 39 22.20 28.84 -21.36
N ARG A 40 23.33 28.82 -20.61
CA ARG A 40 24.69 28.88 -21.15
C ARG A 40 24.96 27.75 -22.15
N TRP A 41 24.53 26.55 -21.82
CA TRP A 41 24.69 25.35 -22.65
C TRP A 41 23.51 25.12 -23.61
N ARG A 42 22.52 26.00 -23.65
CA ARG A 42 21.26 25.84 -24.41
C ARG A 42 20.62 24.48 -24.20
N SER A 43 20.70 23.94 -22.98
CA SER A 43 20.25 22.61 -22.66
C SER A 43 18.80 22.63 -22.13
N LEU A 44 17.85 22.38 -23.01
CA LEU A 44 16.44 22.18 -22.64
C LEU A 44 16.24 21.00 -21.69
N PHE A 45 17.18 20.08 -21.62
CA PHE A 45 17.14 18.96 -20.67
C PHE A 45 17.30 19.45 -19.23
N VAL A 46 18.33 20.26 -18.96
CA VAL A 46 18.60 20.82 -17.62
C VAL A 46 17.43 21.71 -17.18
N LEU A 47 16.94 22.56 -18.04
CA LEU A 47 15.82 23.45 -17.75
C LEU A 47 14.54 22.65 -17.40
N ALA A 48 14.23 21.61 -18.17
CA ALA A 48 13.07 20.75 -17.91
C ALA A 48 13.21 19.96 -16.58
N PHE A 49 14.41 19.49 -16.26
CA PHE A 49 14.68 18.81 -14.98
C PHE A 49 14.43 19.75 -13.78
N VAL A 50 14.97 20.97 -13.85
CA VAL A 50 14.77 21.99 -12.81
C VAL A 50 13.28 22.32 -12.66
N LEU A 51 12.58 22.53 -13.76
CA LEU A 51 11.15 22.82 -13.75
C LEU A 51 10.34 21.69 -13.10
N GLY A 52 10.63 20.43 -13.43
CA GLY A 52 9.98 19.28 -12.83
C GLY A 52 10.23 19.16 -11.32
N SER A 53 11.48 19.43 -10.90
CA SER A 53 11.82 19.45 -9.47
C SER A 53 11.09 20.55 -8.72
N LEU A 54 11.11 21.77 -9.23
CA LEU A 54 10.43 22.93 -8.62
C LEU A 54 8.92 22.73 -8.56
N TRP A 55 8.31 22.17 -9.59
CA TRP A 55 6.88 21.90 -9.63
C TRP A 55 6.42 20.97 -8.51
N VAL A 56 7.16 19.88 -8.29
CA VAL A 56 6.89 18.95 -7.19
C VAL A 56 7.14 19.60 -5.83
N LEU A 57 8.24 20.34 -5.66
CA LEU A 57 8.56 21.00 -4.40
C LEU A 57 7.53 22.07 -4.03
N LEU A 58 7.03 22.81 -5.01
CA LEU A 58 5.93 23.77 -4.81
C LEU A 58 4.66 23.06 -4.36
N ALA A 59 4.26 21.99 -5.04
CA ALA A 59 3.09 21.21 -4.64
C ALA A 59 3.28 20.59 -3.23
N ALA A 60 4.47 20.10 -2.93
CA ALA A 60 4.79 19.54 -1.62
C ALA A 60 4.75 20.60 -0.52
N SER A 61 5.28 21.80 -0.75
CA SER A 61 5.22 22.91 0.22
C SER A 61 3.78 23.31 0.54
N GLN A 62 2.92 23.41 -0.49
CA GLN A 62 1.49 23.68 -0.30
C GLN A 62 0.78 22.59 0.52
N ARG A 63 1.11 21.31 0.28
CA ARG A 63 0.55 20.19 1.06
C ARG A 63 1.04 20.18 2.50
N LEU A 64 2.28 20.57 2.76
CA LEU A 64 2.83 20.65 4.12
C LEU A 64 2.25 21.85 4.88
N ALA A 65 2.04 22.97 4.20
CA ALA A 65 1.39 24.15 4.79
C ALA A 65 -0.10 23.90 5.10
N ASP A 66 -0.76 22.97 4.37
CA ASP A 66 -2.17 22.58 4.59
C ASP A 66 -2.32 21.51 5.69
N ARG A 67 -1.34 21.30 6.56
CA ARG A 67 -1.45 20.39 7.71
C ARG A 67 -2.10 21.06 8.90
N LEU A 68 -2.74 20.24 9.74
CA LEU A 68 -3.35 20.67 10.97
C LEU A 68 -2.33 21.41 11.86
N HIS A 69 -2.74 22.54 12.42
CA HIS A 69 -1.89 23.25 13.38
C HIS A 69 -1.69 22.41 14.65
N PRO A 70 -0.46 22.31 15.20
CA PRO A 70 -0.16 21.45 16.35
C PRO A 70 -1.05 21.69 17.56
N ALA A 71 -1.43 22.94 17.82
CA ALA A 71 -2.27 23.31 18.95
C ALA A 71 -3.70 22.72 18.89
N LEU A 72 -4.16 22.28 17.70
CA LEU A 72 -5.49 21.70 17.52
C LEU A 72 -5.48 20.15 17.60
N GLU A 73 -4.31 19.54 17.73
CA GLU A 73 -4.22 18.08 17.81
C GLU A 73 -4.89 17.54 19.08
N GLY A 74 -5.73 16.51 18.90
CA GLY A 74 -6.38 15.81 20.01
C GLY A 74 -7.53 16.58 20.67
N GLN A 75 -7.86 17.78 20.19
CA GLN A 75 -9.00 18.56 20.68
C GLN A 75 -10.30 18.11 20.01
N ASP A 76 -11.42 18.28 20.71
CA ASP A 76 -12.76 18.08 20.15
C ASP A 76 -13.21 19.34 19.43
N LEU A 77 -13.29 19.27 18.12
CA LEU A 77 -13.61 20.40 17.23
C LEU A 77 -14.98 20.20 16.58
N ARG A 78 -15.82 21.24 16.58
CA ARG A 78 -17.05 21.27 15.76
C ARG A 78 -16.68 21.70 14.35
N VAL A 79 -16.95 20.85 13.37
CA VAL A 79 -16.57 21.07 11.97
C VAL A 79 -17.80 20.93 11.10
N THR A 80 -18.05 21.93 10.25
CA THR A 80 -19.02 21.86 9.16
C THR A 80 -18.23 21.64 7.87
N GLY A 81 -18.70 20.76 6.99
CA GLY A 81 -18.02 20.53 5.73
C GLY A 81 -18.73 19.52 4.84
N THR A 82 -18.27 19.46 3.60
CA THR A 82 -18.82 18.59 2.55
C THR A 82 -18.06 17.27 2.48
N VAL A 83 -18.78 16.16 2.41
CA VAL A 83 -18.20 14.84 2.14
C VAL A 83 -17.71 14.78 0.70
N VAL A 84 -16.41 14.58 0.51
CA VAL A 84 -15.78 14.52 -0.84
C VAL A 84 -15.70 13.09 -1.35
N PHE A 85 -15.43 12.13 -0.44
CA PHE A 85 -15.20 10.73 -0.80
C PHE A 85 -15.54 9.84 0.38
N VAL A 86 -16.18 8.71 0.12
CA VAL A 86 -16.44 7.65 1.11
C VAL A 86 -15.60 6.45 0.70
N ALA A 87 -14.87 5.91 1.67
CA ALA A 87 -14.07 4.70 1.51
C ALA A 87 -14.63 3.64 2.43
N ASN A 88 -14.98 2.48 1.86
CA ASN A 88 -15.42 1.28 2.56
C ASN A 88 -16.46 1.57 3.65
N PRO A 89 -17.75 1.69 3.33
CA PRO A 89 -18.80 1.57 4.30
C PRO A 89 -18.72 0.16 4.90
N ALA A 90 -18.40 0.06 6.19
CA ALA A 90 -18.46 -1.19 6.93
C ALA A 90 -19.59 -1.08 7.97
N PRO A 91 -20.25 -2.18 8.35
CA PRO A 91 -21.38 -2.13 9.27
C PRO A 91 -21.08 -1.38 10.58
N ASP A 92 -19.85 -1.49 11.06
CA ASP A 92 -19.45 -0.92 12.34
C ASP A 92 -18.79 0.46 12.23
N PHE A 93 -18.32 0.86 11.05
CA PHE A 93 -17.71 2.17 10.84
C PHE A 93 -17.64 2.56 9.37
N THR A 94 -17.76 3.85 9.10
CA THR A 94 -17.55 4.42 7.77
C THR A 94 -16.34 5.34 7.77
N ARG A 95 -15.46 5.16 6.79
CA ARG A 95 -14.31 6.05 6.58
C ARG A 95 -14.59 6.97 5.41
N PHE A 96 -14.46 8.28 5.62
CA PHE A 96 -14.73 9.27 4.59
C PHE A 96 -13.72 10.42 4.61
N THR A 97 -13.74 11.21 3.54
CA THR A 97 -12.96 12.45 3.45
C THR A 97 -13.92 13.63 3.47
N LEU A 98 -13.74 14.51 4.43
CA LEU A 98 -14.50 15.75 4.58
C LEU A 98 -13.64 16.92 4.09
N ALA A 99 -14.25 17.82 3.30
CA ALA A 99 -13.71 19.14 3.02
C ALA A 99 -14.39 20.14 3.98
N PRO A 100 -13.69 20.60 5.03
CA PRO A 100 -14.28 21.53 5.98
C PRO A 100 -14.43 22.92 5.39
N ASP A 101 -15.51 23.59 5.75
CA ASP A 101 -15.75 25.00 5.45
C ASP A 101 -15.23 25.90 6.59
N THR A 102 -14.77 25.29 7.70
CA THR A 102 -14.28 25.98 8.89
C THR A 102 -12.88 26.54 8.64
N PRO A 103 -12.64 27.85 8.79
CA PRO A 103 -11.32 28.47 8.63
C PRO A 103 -10.27 27.88 9.58
N GLY A 104 -9.01 27.86 9.16
CA GLY A 104 -7.89 27.34 9.98
C GLY A 104 -7.75 25.82 10.03
N LEU A 105 -8.66 25.08 9.38
CA LEU A 105 -8.54 23.64 9.22
C LEU A 105 -7.98 23.28 7.85
N PRO A 106 -7.31 22.10 7.74
CA PRO A 106 -6.83 21.59 6.46
C PRO A 106 -7.97 21.39 5.45
N ARG A 107 -7.67 21.58 4.17
CA ARG A 107 -8.67 21.44 3.07
C ARG A 107 -9.34 20.08 3.01
N ARG A 108 -8.71 19.03 3.55
CA ARG A 108 -9.25 17.67 3.59
C ARG A 108 -8.91 16.98 4.88
N LEU A 109 -9.93 16.42 5.52
CA LEU A 109 -9.83 15.60 6.73
C LEU A 109 -10.20 14.15 6.38
N ARG A 110 -9.42 13.18 6.80
CA ARG A 110 -9.78 11.76 6.72
C ARG A 110 -10.38 11.34 8.06
N LEU A 111 -11.66 11.07 8.09
CA LEU A 111 -12.41 10.75 9.29
C LEU A 111 -12.94 9.32 9.26
N SER A 112 -12.96 8.69 10.44
CA SER A 112 -13.66 7.43 10.69
C SER A 112 -14.83 7.69 11.63
N TRP A 113 -16.01 7.21 11.29
CA TRP A 113 -17.20 7.34 12.12
C TRP A 113 -17.69 5.96 12.52
N TYR A 114 -17.69 5.68 13.81
CA TYR A 114 -18.09 4.42 14.40
C TYR A 114 -19.56 4.48 14.81
N GLY A 115 -20.40 3.57 14.29
CA GLY A 115 -21.81 3.51 14.59
C GLY A 115 -22.59 4.73 14.09
N ALA A 116 -22.29 5.20 12.87
CA ALA A 116 -23.04 6.26 12.23
C ALA A 116 -24.53 5.87 12.12
N SER A 117 -25.43 6.77 12.55
CA SER A 117 -26.88 6.53 12.51
C SER A 117 -27.49 6.74 11.13
N GLN A 118 -26.77 7.39 10.22
CA GLN A 118 -27.20 7.72 8.86
C GLN A 118 -26.11 7.38 7.86
N GLU A 119 -26.53 7.09 6.65
CA GLU A 119 -25.64 6.84 5.54
C GLU A 119 -24.85 8.09 5.15
N ILE A 120 -23.54 7.94 5.03
CA ILE A 120 -22.63 9.02 4.61
C ILE A 120 -22.43 8.93 3.11
N VAL A 121 -22.91 9.94 2.40
CA VAL A 121 -22.83 10.01 0.93
C VAL A 121 -22.00 11.20 0.46
N PRO A 122 -21.21 11.08 -0.60
CA PRO A 122 -20.47 12.20 -1.17
C PRO A 122 -21.37 13.34 -1.62
N GLY A 123 -20.95 14.57 -1.35
CA GLY A 123 -21.70 15.79 -1.65
C GLY A 123 -22.61 16.26 -0.52
N ALA A 124 -22.92 15.41 0.47
CA ALA A 124 -23.69 15.84 1.64
C ALA A 124 -22.86 16.74 2.56
N VAL A 125 -23.50 17.75 3.14
CA VAL A 125 -22.89 18.67 4.11
C VAL A 125 -23.27 18.23 5.51
N TRP A 126 -22.26 18.06 6.35
CA TRP A 126 -22.43 17.62 7.72
C TRP A 126 -21.83 18.58 8.71
N ARG A 127 -22.46 18.69 9.88
CA ARG A 127 -21.86 19.29 11.08
C ARG A 127 -21.52 18.17 12.05
N LEU A 128 -20.24 18.01 12.33
CA LEU A 128 -19.69 16.90 13.11
C LEU A 128 -18.80 17.42 14.23
N THR A 129 -18.81 16.75 15.37
CA THR A 129 -17.75 16.90 16.38
C THR A 129 -16.66 15.88 16.10
N VAL A 130 -15.45 16.33 15.86
CA VAL A 130 -14.33 15.47 15.44
C VAL A 130 -13.13 15.65 16.35
N ARG A 131 -12.35 14.59 16.52
CA ARG A 131 -11.03 14.64 17.13
C ARG A 131 -9.99 14.24 16.11
N ILE A 132 -9.07 15.13 15.82
CA ILE A 132 -8.16 15.03 14.68
C ILE A 132 -6.69 15.25 15.08
N TRP A 133 -5.80 14.67 14.30
CA TRP A 133 -4.34 14.76 14.43
C TRP A 133 -3.69 14.96 13.07
N ARG A 134 -2.46 15.46 13.06
CA ARG A 134 -1.63 15.47 11.85
C ARG A 134 -1.42 14.04 11.34
N PRO A 135 -1.31 13.85 10.02
CA PRO A 135 -1.05 12.54 9.45
C PRO A 135 0.23 11.93 10.03
N HIS A 136 0.08 10.80 10.72
CA HIS A 136 1.17 10.00 11.25
C HIS A 136 0.80 8.53 11.08
N ALA A 137 1.73 7.71 10.59
CA ALA A 137 1.48 6.31 10.31
C ALA A 137 2.64 5.42 10.73
N MET A 138 2.36 4.14 10.87
CA MET A 138 3.35 3.11 11.13
C MET A 138 4.44 3.10 10.04
N GLN A 139 5.71 3.10 10.45
CA GLN A 139 6.86 3.14 9.57
C GLN A 139 7.76 1.93 9.78
N ASN A 140 7.76 1.00 8.80
CA ASN A 140 8.50 -0.26 8.88
C ASN A 140 9.19 -0.58 7.55
N PRO A 141 10.34 -1.29 7.58
CA PRO A 141 11.02 -1.72 6.36
C PRO A 141 10.12 -2.64 5.53
N GLY A 142 9.98 -2.35 4.24
CA GLY A 142 9.17 -3.17 3.32
C GLY A 142 7.64 -3.02 3.46
N ALA A 143 7.14 -2.30 4.47
CA ALA A 143 5.73 -1.99 4.60
C ALA A 143 5.32 -0.78 3.73
N SER A 144 4.02 -0.65 3.50
CA SER A 144 3.47 0.47 2.71
C SER A 144 3.56 1.80 3.48
N ASP A 145 4.05 2.84 2.83
CA ASP A 145 4.08 4.19 3.38
C ASP A 145 2.69 4.86 3.28
N TYR A 146 1.92 4.76 4.36
CA TYR A 146 0.59 5.36 4.42
C TYR A 146 0.63 6.89 4.53
N GLU A 147 1.68 7.49 5.11
CA GLU A 147 1.87 8.95 5.13
C GLU A 147 2.03 9.50 3.71
N ALA A 148 2.78 8.81 2.84
CA ALA A 148 2.88 9.16 1.42
C ALA A 148 1.51 9.13 0.71
N GLN A 149 0.66 8.13 1.04
CA GLN A 149 -0.68 8.04 0.47
C GLN A 149 -1.58 9.18 0.91
N LEU A 150 -1.57 9.53 2.21
CA LEU A 150 -2.31 10.66 2.76
C LEU A 150 -1.83 11.99 2.18
N PHE A 151 -0.52 12.17 2.11
CA PHE A 151 0.12 13.35 1.52
C PHE A 151 -0.29 13.57 0.07
N ARG A 152 -0.22 12.52 -0.75
CA ARG A 152 -0.68 12.53 -2.14
C ARG A 152 -2.16 12.88 -2.25
N ALA A 153 -3.01 12.31 -1.39
CA ALA A 153 -4.44 12.59 -1.36
C ALA A 153 -4.78 14.00 -0.87
N GLY A 154 -3.79 14.75 -0.35
CA GLY A 154 -3.98 16.08 0.24
C GLY A 154 -4.76 16.05 1.54
N ILE A 155 -4.57 14.99 2.32
CA ILE A 155 -5.17 14.86 3.65
C ILE A 155 -4.25 15.58 4.65
N GLY A 156 -4.73 16.69 5.19
CA GLY A 156 -3.96 17.49 6.16
C GLY A 156 -4.18 17.08 7.62
N ALA A 157 -5.26 16.31 7.91
CA ALA A 157 -5.49 15.69 9.20
C ALA A 157 -6.25 14.37 9.08
N VAL A 158 -6.04 13.49 10.08
CA VAL A 158 -6.73 12.20 10.24
C VAL A 158 -7.39 12.16 11.60
N GLY A 159 -8.53 11.47 11.73
CA GLY A 159 -9.19 11.36 13.02
C GLY A 159 -10.51 10.62 12.97
N TYR A 160 -11.35 10.86 13.96
CA TYR A 160 -12.65 10.21 14.06
C TYR A 160 -13.74 11.17 14.54
N VAL A 161 -14.98 10.82 14.22
CA VAL A 161 -16.17 11.55 14.69
C VAL A 161 -16.47 11.11 16.13
N ARG A 162 -16.71 12.10 17.00
CA ARG A 162 -17.08 11.89 18.41
C ARG A 162 -18.59 11.69 18.52
N GLY A 163 -18.99 10.64 19.21
CA GLY A 163 -20.41 10.30 19.35
C GLY A 163 -21.04 9.71 18.09
N LYS A 164 -22.35 9.46 18.18
CA LYS A 164 -23.15 8.90 17.09
C LYS A 164 -23.93 9.98 16.34
N ASP A 165 -24.05 11.20 16.89
CA ASP A 165 -24.93 12.25 16.46
C ASP A 165 -24.17 13.29 15.62
N GLY A 166 -24.23 13.11 14.32
CA GLY A 166 -23.88 14.15 13.35
C GLY A 166 -25.15 14.78 12.79
N VAL A 167 -25.12 16.07 12.50
CA VAL A 167 -26.25 16.77 11.89
C VAL A 167 -25.99 16.93 10.39
N ARG A 168 -26.81 16.28 9.58
CA ARG A 168 -26.84 16.48 8.14
C ARG A 168 -27.55 17.78 7.84
N LEU A 169 -26.84 18.76 7.28
CA LEU A 169 -27.33 20.10 7.05
C LEU A 169 -28.01 20.24 5.67
N SER A 170 -27.45 19.58 4.66
CA SER A 170 -28.01 19.57 3.32
C SER A 170 -27.68 18.29 2.60
N ASP A 171 -28.53 18.00 1.62
CA ASP A 171 -28.31 16.93 0.69
C ASP A 171 -27.28 17.31 -0.38
N GLN A 172 -26.93 16.32 -1.18
CA GLN A 172 -25.96 16.43 -2.26
C GLN A 172 -26.33 17.61 -3.20
N SER A 173 -25.51 18.65 -3.19
CA SER A 173 -25.65 19.80 -4.06
C SER A 173 -24.60 19.78 -5.19
N GLY A 174 -24.92 20.49 -6.31
CA GLY A 174 -24.04 20.66 -7.45
C GLY A 174 -23.87 19.41 -8.33
N TRP A 175 -23.04 19.55 -9.38
CA TRP A 175 -22.84 18.51 -10.41
C TRP A 175 -22.22 17.22 -9.87
N ARG A 176 -21.37 17.30 -8.83
CA ARG A 176 -20.76 16.12 -8.20
C ARG A 176 -21.80 15.29 -7.45
N GLY A 177 -22.71 15.94 -6.74
CA GLY A 177 -23.81 15.26 -6.09
C GLY A 177 -24.77 14.63 -7.11
N ALA A 178 -25.10 15.35 -8.21
CA ALA A 178 -25.90 14.80 -9.29
C ALA A 178 -25.25 13.56 -9.93
N LEU A 179 -23.95 13.62 -10.20
CA LEU A 179 -23.19 12.47 -10.71
C LEU A 179 -23.21 11.29 -9.73
N TRP A 180 -23.07 11.55 -8.43
CA TRP A 180 -23.12 10.50 -7.42
C TRP A 180 -24.48 9.83 -7.37
N ARG A 181 -25.58 10.60 -7.34
CA ARG A 181 -26.94 10.06 -7.40
C ARG A 181 -27.17 9.22 -8.65
N PHE A 182 -26.72 9.71 -9.81
CA PHE A 182 -26.83 8.98 -11.07
C PHE A 182 -26.07 7.63 -11.00
N ARG A 183 -24.85 7.62 -10.47
CA ARG A 183 -24.05 6.40 -10.28
C ARG A 183 -24.75 5.43 -9.32
N GLY A 184 -25.31 5.93 -8.21
CA GLY A 184 -26.09 5.13 -7.27
C GLY A 184 -27.32 4.50 -7.94
N ALA A 185 -28.10 5.31 -8.67
CA ALA A 185 -29.28 4.79 -9.40
C ALA A 185 -28.92 3.72 -10.46
N VAL A 186 -27.77 3.85 -11.12
CA VAL A 186 -27.27 2.79 -12.01
C VAL A 186 -26.88 1.54 -11.22
N ASP A 187 -26.22 1.70 -10.09
CA ASP A 187 -25.78 0.61 -9.22
C ASP A 187 -26.96 -0.17 -8.66
N ASP A 188 -27.93 0.52 -8.05
CA ASP A 188 -29.17 -0.06 -7.51
C ASP A 188 -29.95 -0.85 -8.58
N ARG A 189 -29.99 -0.33 -9.81
CA ARG A 189 -30.67 -1.00 -10.92
C ARG A 189 -29.94 -2.27 -11.34
N VAL A 190 -28.63 -2.25 -11.40
CA VAL A 190 -27.82 -3.45 -11.72
C VAL A 190 -27.90 -4.46 -10.58
N GLU A 191 -27.88 -4.01 -9.32
CA GLU A 191 -28.07 -4.86 -8.15
C GLU A 191 -29.44 -5.56 -8.17
N ALA A 192 -30.52 -4.82 -8.42
CA ALA A 192 -31.86 -5.39 -8.55
C ALA A 192 -31.95 -6.41 -9.71
N ALA A 193 -31.31 -6.11 -10.86
CA ALA A 193 -31.30 -7.00 -12.00
C ALA A 193 -30.48 -8.28 -11.77
N LEU A 194 -29.48 -8.26 -10.89
CA LEU A 194 -28.59 -9.40 -10.59
C LEU A 194 -28.78 -9.93 -9.16
N ALA A 195 -29.94 -9.67 -8.55
CA ALA A 195 -30.18 -10.06 -7.16
C ALA A 195 -29.89 -11.54 -6.92
N GLY A 196 -29.04 -11.82 -5.91
CA GLY A 196 -28.61 -13.17 -5.54
C GLY A 196 -27.50 -13.79 -6.41
N HIS A 197 -27.06 -13.13 -7.49
CA HIS A 197 -26.00 -13.67 -8.34
C HIS A 197 -24.60 -13.44 -7.74
N ALA A 198 -23.79 -14.50 -7.62
CA ALA A 198 -22.47 -14.44 -6.94
C ALA A 198 -21.47 -13.46 -7.60
N ALA A 199 -21.57 -13.23 -8.92
CA ALA A 199 -20.72 -12.28 -9.63
C ALA A 199 -21.26 -10.84 -9.65
N ALA A 200 -22.47 -10.57 -9.11
CA ALA A 200 -23.08 -9.23 -9.09
C ALA A 200 -22.15 -8.14 -8.55
N PRO A 201 -21.44 -8.31 -7.41
CA PRO A 201 -20.55 -7.29 -6.89
C PRO A 201 -19.43 -6.88 -7.87
N VAL A 202 -18.92 -7.82 -8.66
CA VAL A 202 -17.87 -7.55 -9.65
C VAL A 202 -18.44 -6.82 -10.87
N VAL A 203 -19.63 -7.23 -11.36
CA VAL A 203 -20.31 -6.52 -12.47
C VAL A 203 -20.59 -5.07 -12.07
N ARG A 204 -21.13 -4.84 -10.88
CA ARG A 204 -21.35 -3.50 -10.32
C ARG A 204 -20.06 -2.68 -10.28
N ALA A 205 -18.98 -3.27 -9.74
CA ALA A 205 -17.68 -2.62 -9.66
C ALA A 205 -17.10 -2.22 -11.03
N LEU A 206 -17.36 -3.01 -12.08
CA LEU A 206 -16.92 -2.71 -13.45
C LEU A 206 -17.78 -1.65 -14.14
N ILE A 207 -19.03 -1.44 -13.74
CA ILE A 207 -19.90 -0.40 -14.27
C ILE A 207 -19.69 0.91 -13.51
N THR A 208 -19.87 0.91 -12.19
CA THR A 208 -19.95 2.11 -11.34
C THR A 208 -18.67 2.41 -10.57
N GLY A 209 -17.77 1.42 -10.43
CA GLY A 209 -16.55 1.53 -9.64
C GLY A 209 -16.74 1.29 -8.14
N PHE A 210 -17.96 0.96 -7.67
CA PHE A 210 -18.19 0.54 -6.28
C PHE A 210 -17.68 -0.89 -6.04
N ARG A 211 -16.86 -1.10 -4.99
CA ARG A 211 -16.14 -2.38 -4.77
C ARG A 211 -16.33 -2.93 -3.38
N ASP A 212 -17.17 -2.29 -2.59
CA ASP A 212 -17.26 -2.53 -1.15
C ASP A 212 -17.84 -3.93 -0.85
N ASP A 213 -18.72 -4.43 -1.72
CA ASP A 213 -19.39 -5.73 -1.58
C ASP A 213 -18.60 -6.91 -2.15
N ILE A 214 -17.40 -6.69 -2.70
CA ILE A 214 -16.58 -7.76 -3.27
C ILE A 214 -16.00 -8.63 -2.15
N PRO A 215 -16.29 -9.96 -2.12
CA PRO A 215 -15.82 -10.85 -1.06
C PRO A 215 -14.28 -10.88 -0.94
N LYS A 216 -13.77 -10.93 0.30
CA LYS A 216 -12.30 -11.00 0.57
C LYS A 216 -11.63 -12.18 -0.13
N ARG A 217 -12.29 -13.35 -0.18
CA ARG A 217 -11.77 -14.53 -0.90
C ARG A 217 -11.53 -14.26 -2.38
N LEU A 218 -12.38 -13.44 -3.01
CA LEU A 218 -12.20 -13.10 -4.42
C LEU A 218 -11.01 -12.16 -4.62
N TRP A 219 -10.81 -11.20 -3.72
CA TRP A 219 -9.58 -10.36 -3.71
C TRP A 219 -8.31 -11.20 -3.56
N GLU A 220 -8.34 -12.24 -2.72
CA GLU A 220 -7.21 -13.18 -2.54
C GLU A 220 -6.94 -13.97 -3.81
N THR A 221 -7.98 -14.53 -4.45
CA THR A 221 -7.87 -15.23 -5.75
C THR A 221 -7.28 -14.33 -6.83
N MET A 222 -7.79 -13.10 -6.96
CA MET A 222 -7.30 -12.14 -7.96
C MET A 222 -5.85 -11.70 -7.69
N ARG A 223 -5.44 -11.63 -6.42
CA ARG A 223 -4.05 -11.38 -6.05
C ARG A 223 -3.16 -12.56 -6.40
N ALA A 224 -3.57 -13.77 -6.06
CA ALA A 224 -2.83 -15.00 -6.33
C ALA A 224 -2.61 -15.23 -7.83
N THR A 225 -3.58 -14.87 -8.65
CA THR A 225 -3.52 -14.98 -10.11
C THR A 225 -2.95 -13.75 -10.82
N GLY A 226 -2.62 -12.67 -10.09
CA GLY A 226 -2.13 -11.42 -10.70
C GLY A 226 -3.18 -10.65 -11.52
N THR A 227 -4.47 -10.98 -11.37
CA THR A 227 -5.59 -10.38 -12.11
C THR A 227 -6.31 -9.27 -11.33
N ILE A 228 -5.77 -8.87 -10.16
CA ILE A 228 -6.35 -7.85 -9.27
C ILE A 228 -6.65 -6.51 -9.98
N HIS A 229 -5.88 -6.17 -11.02
CA HIS A 229 -6.06 -4.96 -11.81
C HIS A 229 -7.35 -4.97 -12.64
N LEU A 230 -7.98 -6.13 -12.88
CA LEU A 230 -9.26 -6.28 -13.58
C LEU A 230 -10.46 -5.96 -12.67
N MET A 231 -10.29 -5.99 -11.33
CA MET A 231 -11.33 -5.61 -10.37
C MET A 231 -11.53 -4.09 -10.28
N ALA A 232 -10.64 -3.34 -10.91
CA ALA A 232 -10.74 -1.91 -11.06
C ALA A 232 -11.04 -1.56 -12.51
N ILE A 233 -11.80 -0.50 -12.74
CA ILE A 233 -11.95 0.04 -14.09
C ILE A 233 -10.57 0.48 -14.57
N SER A 234 -10.02 -0.29 -15.53
CA SER A 234 -8.66 -0.12 -16.04
C SER A 234 -8.61 0.82 -17.25
N GLY A 235 -7.41 1.30 -17.57
CA GLY A 235 -7.19 2.05 -18.79
C GLY A 235 -7.54 1.27 -20.06
N LEU A 236 -7.39 -0.07 -20.05
CA LEU A 236 -7.78 -0.92 -21.16
C LEU A 236 -9.31 -0.94 -21.35
N HIS A 237 -10.08 -1.04 -20.27
CA HIS A 237 -11.55 -0.97 -20.32
C HIS A 237 -12.03 0.35 -20.94
N VAL A 238 -11.46 1.49 -20.49
CA VAL A 238 -11.74 2.80 -21.07
C VAL A 238 -11.34 2.87 -22.55
N GLY A 239 -10.20 2.27 -22.90
CA GLY A 239 -9.72 2.17 -24.29
C GLY A 239 -10.64 1.36 -25.20
N VAL A 240 -11.18 0.24 -24.70
CA VAL A 240 -12.14 -0.60 -25.48
C VAL A 240 -13.45 0.17 -25.70
N VAL A 241 -13.98 0.86 -24.69
CA VAL A 241 -15.18 1.70 -24.85
C VAL A 241 -14.93 2.83 -25.86
N ALA A 242 -13.75 3.47 -25.79
CA ALA A 242 -13.36 4.46 -26.79
C ALA A 242 -13.29 3.89 -28.23
N ALA A 243 -12.70 2.69 -28.37
CA ALA A 243 -12.59 2.01 -29.65
C ALA A 243 -13.95 1.64 -30.24
N LEU A 244 -14.89 1.15 -29.41
CA LEU A 244 -16.25 0.87 -29.83
C LEU A 244 -16.95 2.14 -30.31
N GLY A 245 -16.88 3.24 -29.58
CA GLY A 245 -17.43 4.53 -29.99
C GLY A 245 -16.82 5.05 -31.29
N PHE A 246 -15.52 4.93 -31.43
CA PHE A 246 -14.81 5.27 -32.67
C PHE A 246 -15.32 4.47 -33.86
N LEU A 247 -15.43 3.13 -33.71
CA LEU A 247 -15.87 2.25 -34.79
C LEU A 247 -17.32 2.52 -35.21
N VAL A 248 -18.22 2.70 -34.24
CA VAL A 248 -19.64 3.00 -34.49
C VAL A 248 -19.78 4.33 -35.22
N ALA A 249 -19.17 5.40 -34.71
CA ALA A 249 -19.26 6.72 -35.33
C ALA A 249 -18.64 6.74 -36.75
N ARG A 250 -17.52 6.03 -36.93
CA ARG A 250 -16.87 5.90 -38.25
C ARG A 250 -17.77 5.17 -39.26
N ARG A 251 -18.45 4.08 -38.83
CA ARG A 251 -19.41 3.38 -39.71
C ARG A 251 -20.61 4.23 -40.05
N LEU A 252 -21.20 4.93 -39.06
CA LEU A 252 -22.33 5.82 -39.31
C LEU A 252 -21.97 6.99 -40.21
N ALA A 253 -20.77 7.56 -40.07
CA ALA A 253 -20.25 8.58 -40.96
C ALA A 253 -20.02 8.06 -42.41
N GLY A 254 -19.64 6.80 -42.55
CA GLY A 254 -19.49 6.11 -43.85
C GLY A 254 -20.82 5.93 -44.58
N PHE A 255 -21.92 5.61 -43.87
CA PHE A 255 -23.29 5.50 -44.47
C PHE A 255 -23.82 6.82 -45.00
N ARG A 256 -23.39 7.97 -44.45
CA ARG A 256 -23.82 9.32 -44.90
C ARG A 256 -23.08 9.82 -46.14
N ARG A 257 -22.42 8.98 -46.94
CA ARG A 257 -21.70 9.36 -48.17
C ARG A 257 -20.89 10.65 -48.08
N SER A 258 -20.28 10.92 -46.90
CA SER A 258 -19.41 12.06 -46.71
C SER A 258 -18.17 11.91 -47.58
N ARG A 259 -18.03 12.76 -48.59
CA ARG A 259 -16.89 12.78 -49.55
C ARG A 259 -15.54 13.17 -48.89
N ARG A 260 -15.53 13.33 -47.54
CA ARG A 260 -14.31 13.76 -46.80
C ARG A 260 -13.96 12.71 -45.73
N PRO A 261 -13.05 11.76 -46.01
CA PRO A 261 -12.65 10.69 -45.05
C PRO A 261 -12.06 11.23 -43.74
N PHE A 262 -11.52 12.45 -43.76
CA PHE A 262 -10.96 13.11 -42.58
C PHE A 262 -12.05 13.47 -41.55
N ASN A 263 -13.23 13.88 -41.97
CA ASN A 263 -14.34 14.20 -41.04
C ASN A 263 -14.80 12.94 -40.29
N ALA A 264 -14.74 11.76 -40.93
CA ALA A 264 -15.12 10.49 -40.29
C ALA A 264 -14.11 10.07 -39.22
N LEU A 265 -12.82 10.35 -39.44
CA LEU A 265 -11.76 10.08 -38.47
C LEU A 265 -11.88 10.99 -37.22
N ILE A 266 -12.09 12.29 -37.44
CA ILE A 266 -12.29 13.24 -36.34
C ILE A 266 -13.57 12.90 -35.56
N ALA A 267 -14.69 12.68 -36.27
CA ALA A 267 -15.96 12.33 -35.64
C ALA A 267 -15.85 11.03 -34.84
N GLY A 268 -15.20 10.00 -35.39
CA GLY A 268 -14.93 8.75 -34.68
C GLY A 268 -14.08 8.97 -33.42
N THR A 269 -13.01 9.75 -33.54
CA THR A 269 -12.13 10.04 -32.39
C THR A 269 -12.85 10.83 -31.31
N ALA A 270 -13.62 11.85 -31.67
CA ALA A 270 -14.41 12.64 -30.74
C ALA A 270 -15.48 11.79 -30.02
N CYS A 271 -16.25 10.99 -30.77
CA CYS A 271 -17.25 10.09 -30.21
C CYS A 271 -16.61 9.05 -29.26
N GLY A 272 -15.49 8.44 -29.68
CA GLY A 272 -14.76 7.49 -28.85
C GLY A 272 -14.27 8.13 -27.55
N TRP A 273 -13.72 9.34 -27.62
CA TRP A 273 -13.28 10.05 -26.42
C TRP A 273 -14.45 10.46 -25.51
N LEU A 274 -15.58 10.91 -26.06
CA LEU A 274 -16.78 11.26 -25.29
C LEU A 274 -17.38 10.06 -24.58
N LEU A 275 -17.47 8.89 -25.22
CA LEU A 275 -17.93 7.66 -24.57
C LEU A 275 -16.97 7.19 -23.49
N ALA A 276 -15.66 7.31 -23.72
CA ALA A 276 -14.66 7.04 -22.69
C ALA A 276 -14.80 8.00 -21.50
N ALA A 277 -15.08 9.29 -21.75
CA ALA A 277 -15.31 10.29 -20.71
C ALA A 277 -16.60 10.00 -19.92
N ALA A 278 -17.68 9.63 -20.59
CA ALA A 278 -18.93 9.20 -19.95
C ALA A 278 -18.71 7.97 -19.05
N TYR A 279 -17.97 6.97 -19.53
CA TYR A 279 -17.61 5.81 -18.72
C TYR A 279 -16.70 6.19 -17.54
N ALA A 280 -15.73 7.08 -17.73
CA ALA A 280 -14.90 7.57 -16.64
C ALA A 280 -15.71 8.37 -15.61
N ALA A 281 -16.74 9.10 -16.03
CA ALA A 281 -17.67 9.79 -15.13
C ALA A 281 -18.50 8.78 -14.32
N LEU A 282 -19.04 7.74 -14.97
CA LEU A 282 -19.74 6.64 -14.30
C LEU A 282 -18.81 5.92 -13.30
N ALA A 283 -17.50 5.80 -13.61
CA ALA A 283 -16.45 5.28 -12.73
C ALA A 283 -16.02 6.29 -11.63
N GLY A 284 -16.62 7.45 -11.53
CA GLY A 284 -16.29 8.53 -10.57
C GLY A 284 -14.93 9.18 -10.81
N PHE A 285 -14.46 9.25 -12.04
CA PHE A 285 -13.16 9.82 -12.44
C PHE A 285 -11.98 9.27 -11.61
N SER A 286 -11.94 7.96 -11.43
CA SER A 286 -10.85 7.32 -10.72
C SER A 286 -9.50 7.63 -11.38
N LEU A 287 -8.40 7.61 -10.59
CA LEU A 287 -7.07 7.95 -11.13
C LEU A 287 -6.64 7.13 -12.34
N PRO A 288 -6.93 5.82 -12.46
CA PRO A 288 -6.65 5.05 -13.66
C PRO A 288 -7.45 5.53 -14.88
N THR A 289 -8.75 5.82 -14.70
CA THR A 289 -9.61 6.27 -15.80
C THR A 289 -9.22 7.66 -16.30
N LEU A 290 -8.85 8.58 -15.41
CA LEU A 290 -8.40 9.91 -15.76
C LEU A 290 -7.09 9.87 -16.58
N ARG A 291 -6.12 9.03 -16.17
CA ARG A 291 -4.89 8.83 -16.96
C ARG A 291 -5.17 8.26 -18.34
N ALA A 292 -6.08 7.29 -18.43
CA ALA A 292 -6.50 6.72 -19.72
C ALA A 292 -7.14 7.78 -20.63
N LEU A 293 -8.01 8.63 -20.09
CA LEU A 293 -8.61 9.75 -20.85
C LEU A 293 -7.56 10.73 -21.38
N ILE A 294 -6.56 11.08 -20.55
CA ILE A 294 -5.47 11.95 -20.98
C ILE A 294 -4.67 11.29 -22.10
N MET A 295 -4.31 10.01 -21.97
CA MET A 295 -3.58 9.27 -23.00
C MET A 295 -4.37 9.19 -24.31
N LEU A 296 -5.68 8.86 -24.23
CA LEU A 296 -6.58 8.81 -25.39
C LEU A 296 -6.76 10.20 -26.04
N GLY A 297 -6.85 11.25 -25.22
CA GLY A 297 -6.92 12.63 -25.72
C GLY A 297 -5.67 13.03 -26.51
N VAL A 298 -4.48 12.69 -26.00
CA VAL A 298 -3.20 12.93 -26.70
C VAL A 298 -3.15 12.19 -28.04
N VAL A 299 -3.59 10.92 -28.07
CA VAL A 299 -3.66 10.13 -29.31
C VAL A 299 -4.67 10.73 -30.29
N GLY A 300 -5.85 11.13 -29.78
CA GLY A 300 -6.91 11.76 -30.59
C GLY A 300 -6.47 13.07 -31.22
N LEU A 301 -5.77 13.92 -30.44
CA LEU A 301 -5.20 15.19 -30.96
C LEU A 301 -4.13 14.95 -32.04
N ALA A 302 -3.31 13.90 -31.89
CA ALA A 302 -2.31 13.55 -32.91
C ALA A 302 -3.00 13.13 -34.23
N PHE A 303 -4.06 12.34 -34.18
CA PHE A 303 -4.87 11.98 -35.36
C PHE A 303 -5.54 13.22 -35.98
N GLY A 304 -6.10 14.11 -35.16
CA GLY A 304 -6.73 15.34 -35.62
C GLY A 304 -5.75 16.31 -36.31
N SER A 305 -4.49 16.29 -35.89
CA SER A 305 -3.42 17.17 -36.44
C SER A 305 -2.75 16.59 -37.69
N ARG A 306 -3.25 15.48 -38.26
CA ARG A 306 -2.64 14.77 -39.41
C ARG A 306 -1.17 14.38 -39.19
N ARG A 307 -0.68 14.36 -37.98
CA ARG A 307 0.67 13.93 -37.65
C ARG A 307 0.65 12.43 -37.40
N GLU A 308 1.58 11.72 -38.00
CA GLU A 308 1.80 10.33 -37.60
C GLU A 308 2.09 10.30 -36.08
N PRO A 309 1.29 9.59 -35.29
CA PRO A 309 1.50 9.55 -33.85
C PRO A 309 2.81 8.81 -33.59
N ALA A 310 3.88 9.56 -33.32
CA ALA A 310 5.07 8.97 -32.74
C ALA A 310 4.69 8.50 -31.33
N LEU A 311 4.25 7.24 -31.21
CA LEU A 311 3.63 6.65 -30.01
C LEU A 311 4.41 6.96 -28.73
N LEU A 312 5.76 6.88 -28.77
CA LEU A 312 6.61 7.28 -27.65
C LEU A 312 6.55 8.79 -27.36
N GLY A 313 6.38 9.62 -28.39
CA GLY A 313 6.19 11.07 -28.22
C GLY A 313 4.87 11.38 -27.52
N GLY A 314 3.79 10.70 -27.91
CA GLY A 314 2.49 10.80 -27.28
C GLY A 314 2.52 10.37 -25.81
N LEU A 315 3.21 9.26 -25.50
CA LEU A 315 3.38 8.81 -24.10
C LEU A 315 4.15 9.85 -23.25
N CYS A 316 5.18 10.48 -23.80
CA CYS A 316 5.94 11.56 -23.13
C CYS A 316 5.06 12.81 -22.89
N VAL A 317 4.20 13.19 -23.84
CA VAL A 317 3.26 14.31 -23.68
C VAL A 317 2.24 13.96 -22.59
N ALA A 318 1.64 12.77 -22.61
CA ALA A 318 0.70 12.32 -21.58
C ALA A 318 1.35 12.29 -20.20
N LEU A 319 2.61 11.87 -20.11
CA LEU A 319 3.41 11.88 -18.88
C LEU A 319 3.52 13.30 -18.31
N CYS A 320 3.89 14.27 -19.14
CA CYS A 320 3.98 15.67 -18.72
C CYS A 320 2.62 16.22 -18.26
N ILE A 321 1.55 15.95 -19.01
CA ILE A 321 0.19 16.42 -18.64
C ILE A 321 -0.23 15.84 -17.29
N VAL A 322 0.00 14.53 -17.09
CA VAL A 322 -0.36 13.87 -15.80
C VAL A 322 0.45 14.45 -14.64
N LEU A 323 1.77 14.66 -14.81
CA LEU A 323 2.61 15.22 -13.75
C LEU A 323 2.36 16.72 -13.53
N PHE A 324 1.92 17.44 -14.54
CA PHE A 324 1.51 18.83 -14.40
C PHE A 324 0.21 18.94 -13.58
N HIS A 325 -0.75 18.05 -13.84
CA HIS A 325 -2.04 18.00 -13.15
C HIS A 325 -1.91 17.43 -11.72
N ASP A 326 -1.16 16.34 -11.54
CA ASP A 326 -0.89 15.69 -10.25
C ASP A 326 0.64 15.52 -10.06
N PRO A 327 1.34 16.55 -9.51
CA PRO A 327 2.79 16.52 -9.31
C PRO A 327 3.26 15.35 -8.43
N LEU A 328 2.38 14.86 -7.55
CA LEU A 328 2.64 13.78 -6.61
C LEU A 328 2.19 12.41 -7.13
N ALA A 329 1.79 12.30 -8.41
CA ALA A 329 1.29 11.06 -9.02
C ALA A 329 2.28 9.89 -8.87
N MET A 330 3.59 10.17 -8.91
CA MET A 330 4.66 9.16 -8.79
C MET A 330 4.71 8.46 -7.43
N LEU A 331 4.09 9.02 -6.37
CA LEU A 331 3.97 8.36 -5.07
C LEU A 331 3.03 7.15 -5.09
N GLY A 332 2.21 7.02 -6.11
CA GLY A 332 1.28 5.88 -6.25
C GLY A 332 1.79 4.81 -7.20
N SER A 333 1.73 3.54 -6.78
CA SER A 333 2.07 2.37 -7.63
C SER A 333 1.31 2.37 -8.96
N GLY A 334 0.04 2.80 -8.96
CA GLY A 334 -0.79 2.87 -10.16
C GLY A 334 -0.24 3.78 -11.27
N PHE A 335 0.55 4.82 -10.93
CA PHE A 335 1.24 5.64 -11.92
C PHE A 335 2.27 4.80 -12.70
N TRP A 336 3.16 4.12 -11.98
CA TRP A 336 4.22 3.30 -12.57
C TRP A 336 3.66 2.13 -13.36
N LEU A 337 2.62 1.46 -12.83
CA LEU A 337 1.96 0.36 -13.51
C LEU A 337 1.25 0.82 -14.81
N SER A 338 0.61 1.99 -14.80
CA SER A 338 -0.10 2.52 -15.96
C SER A 338 0.86 2.92 -17.09
N PHE A 339 1.86 3.74 -16.78
CA PHE A 339 2.86 4.18 -17.78
C PHE A 339 3.77 3.02 -18.20
N GLY A 340 4.18 2.17 -17.26
CA GLY A 340 4.98 0.97 -17.51
C GLY A 340 4.26 -0.02 -18.43
N ALA A 341 2.96 -0.25 -18.21
CA ALA A 341 2.17 -1.14 -19.07
C ALA A 341 2.08 -0.61 -20.51
N VAL A 342 1.77 0.68 -20.70
CA VAL A 342 1.70 1.27 -22.02
C VAL A 342 3.08 1.24 -22.70
N ALA A 343 4.15 1.58 -21.98
CA ALA A 343 5.51 1.49 -22.50
C ALA A 343 5.89 0.06 -22.90
N ALA A 344 5.53 -0.95 -22.07
CA ALA A 344 5.78 -2.35 -22.36
C ALA A 344 4.99 -2.86 -23.59
N ILE A 345 3.73 -2.43 -23.75
CA ILE A 345 2.91 -2.75 -24.92
C ILE A 345 3.54 -2.13 -26.16
N LEU A 346 3.92 -0.84 -26.13
CA LEU A 346 4.57 -0.17 -27.25
C LEU A 346 5.89 -0.85 -27.62
N TRP A 347 6.69 -1.23 -26.63
CA TRP A 347 7.91 -2.00 -26.82
C TRP A 347 7.62 -3.36 -27.46
N GLY A 348 6.65 -4.10 -26.92
CA GLY A 348 6.22 -5.40 -27.44
C GLY A 348 5.76 -5.31 -28.90
N LEU A 349 5.00 -4.28 -29.28
CA LEU A 349 4.55 -4.03 -30.65
C LEU A 349 5.71 -3.78 -31.62
N VAL A 350 6.72 -3.00 -31.19
CA VAL A 350 7.92 -2.74 -32.01
C VAL A 350 8.68 -4.04 -32.28
N VAL A 351 8.83 -4.89 -31.26
CA VAL A 351 9.56 -6.15 -31.40
C VAL A 351 8.71 -7.19 -32.14
N ALA A 352 7.38 -7.25 -31.88
CA ALA A 352 6.46 -8.19 -32.52
C ALA A 352 6.32 -7.95 -34.03
N ARG A 353 6.45 -6.68 -34.51
CA ARG A 353 6.45 -6.37 -35.96
C ARG A 353 7.52 -7.13 -36.76
N ARG A 354 8.58 -7.58 -36.08
CA ARG A 354 9.66 -8.40 -36.68
C ARG A 354 9.38 -9.90 -36.65
N ARG A 355 8.24 -10.33 -36.06
CA ARG A 355 7.86 -11.75 -35.92
C ARG A 355 6.69 -12.08 -36.81
N ARG A 356 6.78 -13.18 -37.55
CA ARG A 356 5.70 -13.67 -38.43
C ARG A 356 4.61 -14.36 -37.56
N GLY A 357 3.34 -13.95 -37.73
CA GLY A 357 2.14 -14.57 -37.12
C GLY A 357 1.54 -13.72 -35.97
N ARG A 358 0.21 -13.42 -36.10
CA ARG A 358 -0.56 -12.58 -35.14
C ARG A 358 -0.58 -13.17 -33.73
N LEU A 359 -0.81 -14.49 -33.61
CA LEU A 359 -0.88 -15.17 -32.29
C LEU A 359 0.47 -15.16 -31.57
N ARG A 360 1.56 -15.45 -32.30
CA ARG A 360 2.93 -15.38 -31.73
C ARG A 360 3.29 -13.97 -31.27
N GLY A 361 2.87 -12.95 -32.02
CA GLY A 361 3.04 -11.55 -31.65
C GLY A 361 2.28 -11.19 -30.36
N PHE A 362 1.05 -11.64 -30.23
CA PHE A 362 0.21 -11.43 -29.04
C PHE A 362 0.80 -12.12 -27.80
N MET A 363 1.17 -13.41 -27.89
CA MET A 363 1.81 -14.15 -26.82
C MET A 363 3.11 -13.48 -26.36
N TYR A 364 3.92 -13.02 -27.32
CA TYR A 364 5.14 -12.31 -27.02
C TYR A 364 4.89 -10.99 -26.29
N ALA A 365 3.90 -10.21 -26.72
CA ALA A 365 3.53 -8.96 -26.06
C ALA A 365 3.07 -9.20 -24.62
N GLN A 366 2.31 -10.29 -24.37
CA GLN A 366 1.85 -10.65 -23.03
C GLN A 366 3.02 -11.04 -22.11
N VAL A 367 3.97 -11.84 -22.61
CA VAL A 367 5.18 -12.20 -21.84
C VAL A 367 6.04 -10.97 -21.58
N ALA A 368 6.23 -10.11 -22.60
CA ALA A 368 6.99 -8.87 -22.43
C ALA A 368 6.37 -7.94 -21.40
N LEU A 369 5.03 -7.80 -21.42
CA LEU A 369 4.28 -7.02 -20.44
C LEU A 369 4.51 -7.56 -19.01
N THR A 370 4.39 -8.87 -18.83
CA THR A 370 4.60 -9.52 -17.53
C THR A 370 6.03 -9.31 -17.02
N LEU A 371 7.04 -9.52 -17.87
CA LEU A 371 8.44 -9.38 -17.47
C LEU A 371 8.84 -7.93 -17.18
N VAL A 372 8.31 -6.96 -17.91
CA VAL A 372 8.59 -5.53 -17.68
C VAL A 372 7.87 -5.03 -16.41
N LEU A 373 6.68 -5.54 -16.10
CA LEU A 373 5.95 -5.12 -14.91
C LEU A 373 6.37 -5.89 -13.65
N ALA A 374 6.96 -7.08 -13.75
CA ALA A 374 7.37 -7.89 -12.62
C ALA A 374 8.28 -7.15 -11.62
N PRO A 375 9.34 -6.42 -12.02
CA PRO A 375 10.18 -5.64 -11.09
C PRO A 375 9.39 -4.63 -10.27
N VAL A 376 8.43 -3.95 -10.92
CA VAL A 376 7.57 -2.95 -10.28
C VAL A 376 6.64 -3.62 -9.28
N LEU A 377 6.03 -4.75 -9.64
CA LEU A 377 5.13 -5.51 -8.76
C LEU A 377 5.88 -6.07 -7.56
N ILE A 378 7.07 -6.65 -7.76
CA ILE A 378 7.91 -7.18 -6.67
C ILE A 378 8.30 -6.05 -5.72
N GLN A 379 8.68 -4.88 -6.22
CA GLN A 379 9.04 -3.73 -5.39
C GLN A 379 7.90 -3.28 -4.47
N TRP A 380 6.64 -3.31 -4.96
CA TRP A 380 5.48 -2.82 -4.18
C TRP A 380 4.75 -3.91 -3.38
N GLN A 381 4.75 -5.14 -3.85
CA GLN A 381 3.98 -6.24 -3.26
C GLN A 381 4.85 -7.30 -2.58
N GLY A 382 6.13 -7.41 -2.97
CA GLY A 382 7.02 -8.47 -2.49
C GLY A 382 6.56 -9.88 -2.90
N GLU A 383 5.72 -9.97 -3.92
CA GLU A 383 5.10 -11.22 -4.39
C GLU A 383 5.08 -11.27 -5.91
N LEU A 384 5.33 -12.45 -6.46
CA LEU A 384 5.23 -12.73 -7.89
C LEU A 384 4.14 -13.79 -8.12
N PRO A 385 2.99 -13.44 -8.71
CA PRO A 385 1.95 -14.42 -9.05
C PRO A 385 2.42 -15.32 -10.19
N VAL A 386 2.71 -16.58 -9.90
CA VAL A 386 3.29 -17.53 -10.87
C VAL A 386 2.30 -17.83 -12.01
N SER A 387 1.01 -17.96 -11.68
CA SER A 387 -0.05 -18.25 -12.66
C SER A 387 -0.48 -17.03 -13.49
N SER A 388 0.12 -15.84 -13.27
CA SER A 388 -0.38 -14.59 -13.85
C SER A 388 -0.41 -14.57 -15.39
N VAL A 389 0.54 -15.23 -16.06
CA VAL A 389 0.58 -15.26 -17.53
C VAL A 389 -0.65 -16.00 -18.09
N LEU A 390 -0.93 -17.19 -17.56
CA LEU A 390 -2.09 -18.00 -17.98
C LEU A 390 -3.40 -17.35 -17.60
N ALA A 391 -3.49 -16.86 -16.36
CA ALA A 391 -4.66 -16.18 -15.86
C ALA A 391 -5.01 -14.92 -16.67
N ASN A 392 -4.03 -14.10 -17.01
CA ASN A 392 -4.24 -12.89 -17.80
C ASN A 392 -4.52 -13.17 -19.27
N LEU A 393 -3.97 -14.24 -19.82
CA LEU A 393 -4.25 -14.66 -21.19
C LEU A 393 -5.74 -14.98 -21.39
N LEU A 394 -6.39 -15.53 -20.39
CA LEU A 394 -7.83 -15.80 -20.37
C LEU A 394 -8.63 -14.57 -19.93
N ALA A 395 -8.31 -14.04 -18.75
CA ALA A 395 -9.14 -13.05 -18.10
C ALA A 395 -9.15 -11.70 -18.82
N VAL A 396 -8.00 -11.20 -19.29
CA VAL A 396 -7.91 -9.87 -19.91
C VAL A 396 -8.79 -9.77 -21.17
N PRO A 397 -8.77 -10.70 -22.15
CA PRO A 397 -9.66 -10.63 -23.30
C PRO A 397 -11.15 -10.73 -22.91
N VAL A 398 -11.50 -11.65 -22.00
CA VAL A 398 -12.89 -11.86 -21.62
C VAL A 398 -13.45 -10.63 -20.89
N PHE A 399 -12.72 -10.10 -19.92
CA PHE A 399 -13.14 -8.88 -19.22
C PHE A 399 -13.27 -7.68 -20.16
N SER A 400 -12.29 -7.49 -21.06
CA SER A 400 -12.22 -6.29 -21.88
C SER A 400 -13.20 -6.28 -23.05
N PHE A 401 -13.43 -7.43 -23.70
CA PHE A 401 -14.23 -7.49 -24.93
C PHE A 401 -15.65 -8.02 -24.72
N PHE A 402 -15.92 -8.74 -23.61
CA PHE A 402 -17.24 -9.32 -23.35
C PHE A 402 -17.86 -8.78 -22.08
N VAL A 403 -17.15 -8.86 -20.93
CA VAL A 403 -17.73 -8.49 -19.64
C VAL A 403 -18.02 -6.99 -19.58
N VAL A 404 -17.03 -6.13 -19.81
CA VAL A 404 -17.22 -4.66 -19.67
C VAL A 404 -18.18 -4.12 -20.73
N PRO A 405 -18.05 -4.41 -22.04
CA PRO A 405 -19.01 -3.93 -23.02
C PRO A 405 -20.42 -4.48 -22.80
N GLY A 406 -20.55 -5.75 -22.47
CA GLY A 406 -21.85 -6.39 -22.19
C GLY A 406 -22.51 -5.84 -20.93
N ALA A 407 -21.75 -5.61 -19.85
CA ALA A 407 -22.25 -5.02 -18.63
C ALA A 407 -22.76 -3.59 -18.84
N LEU A 408 -22.00 -2.75 -19.57
CA LEU A 408 -22.42 -1.37 -19.90
C LEU A 408 -23.63 -1.36 -20.83
N ALA A 409 -23.67 -2.23 -21.83
CA ALA A 409 -24.82 -2.36 -22.73
C ALA A 409 -26.06 -2.85 -21.97
N GLY A 410 -25.94 -3.91 -21.15
CA GLY A 410 -27.04 -4.43 -20.35
C GLY A 410 -27.59 -3.41 -19.37
N ALA A 411 -26.70 -2.67 -18.68
CA ALA A 411 -27.10 -1.58 -17.81
C ALA A 411 -27.82 -0.46 -18.56
N ALA A 412 -27.33 -0.03 -19.72
CA ALA A 412 -27.99 1.01 -20.52
C ALA A 412 -29.35 0.54 -21.08
N ILE A 413 -29.42 -0.68 -21.62
CA ILE A 413 -30.64 -1.27 -22.18
C ILE A 413 -31.70 -1.48 -21.08
N SER A 414 -31.30 -1.77 -19.85
CA SER A 414 -32.23 -1.98 -18.73
C SER A 414 -33.11 -0.75 -18.44
N TYR A 415 -32.72 0.45 -18.86
CA TYR A 415 -33.54 1.66 -18.74
C TYR A 415 -34.69 1.74 -19.75
N VAL A 416 -34.52 1.13 -20.93
CA VAL A 416 -35.52 1.15 -22.01
C VAL A 416 -36.29 -0.17 -22.08
N ALA A 417 -35.58 -1.29 -21.92
CA ALA A 417 -36.12 -2.63 -21.97
C ALA A 417 -35.57 -3.47 -20.79
N PRO A 418 -36.23 -3.39 -19.60
CA PRO A 418 -35.71 -3.99 -18.36
C PRO A 418 -35.45 -5.50 -18.46
N VAL A 419 -36.34 -6.24 -19.12
CA VAL A 419 -36.21 -7.71 -19.29
C VAL A 419 -34.99 -8.04 -20.15
N THR A 420 -34.82 -7.35 -21.27
CA THR A 420 -33.67 -7.59 -22.18
C THR A 420 -32.36 -7.18 -21.54
N GLY A 421 -32.34 -6.00 -20.87
CA GLY A 421 -31.16 -5.54 -20.15
C GLY A 421 -30.76 -6.47 -19.00
N GLY A 422 -31.75 -6.94 -18.24
CA GLY A 422 -31.56 -7.94 -17.19
C GLY A 422 -30.99 -9.26 -17.73
N TRP A 423 -31.55 -9.75 -18.82
CA TRP A 423 -31.06 -10.98 -19.50
C TRP A 423 -29.57 -10.85 -19.92
N ILE A 424 -29.20 -9.71 -20.53
CA ILE A 424 -27.81 -9.44 -20.91
C ILE A 424 -26.92 -9.43 -19.67
N LEU A 425 -27.33 -8.74 -18.60
CA LEU A 425 -26.56 -8.66 -17.34
C LEU A 425 -26.35 -10.07 -16.74
N HIS A 426 -27.37 -10.91 -16.72
CA HIS A 426 -27.24 -12.30 -16.25
C HIS A 426 -26.26 -13.11 -17.11
N ARG A 427 -26.33 -13.05 -18.46
CA ARG A 427 -25.35 -13.75 -19.31
C ARG A 427 -23.91 -13.28 -19.10
N VAL A 428 -23.73 -11.98 -18.87
CA VAL A 428 -22.42 -11.42 -18.52
C VAL A 428 -21.95 -11.92 -17.15
N ALA A 429 -22.84 -11.97 -16.17
CA ALA A 429 -22.54 -12.44 -14.82
C ALA A 429 -22.20 -13.94 -14.80
N ASP A 430 -22.93 -14.78 -15.56
CA ASP A 430 -22.64 -16.21 -15.73
C ASP A 430 -21.26 -16.44 -16.36
N GLY A 431 -20.96 -15.72 -17.45
CA GLY A 431 -19.65 -15.79 -18.10
C GLY A 431 -18.51 -15.33 -17.18
N LEU A 432 -18.75 -14.28 -16.39
CA LEU A 432 -17.80 -13.81 -15.39
C LEU A 432 -17.60 -14.82 -14.27
N GLN A 433 -18.68 -15.45 -13.78
CA GLN A 433 -18.61 -16.49 -12.77
C GLN A 433 -17.79 -17.69 -13.24
N TRP A 434 -17.95 -18.10 -14.51
CA TRP A 434 -17.12 -19.14 -15.10
C TRP A 434 -15.62 -18.74 -15.10
N VAL A 435 -15.29 -17.50 -15.51
CA VAL A 435 -13.89 -17.03 -15.45
C VAL A 435 -13.38 -17.05 -14.03
N ILE A 436 -14.16 -16.58 -13.05
CA ILE A 436 -13.79 -16.60 -11.63
C ILE A 436 -13.48 -18.03 -11.18
N SER A 437 -14.30 -19.02 -11.56
CA SER A 437 -14.07 -20.43 -11.22
C SER A 437 -12.76 -20.95 -11.79
N VAL A 438 -12.45 -20.62 -13.05
CA VAL A 438 -11.17 -20.97 -13.66
C VAL A 438 -10.00 -20.27 -12.94
N LEU A 439 -10.15 -19.00 -12.56
CA LEU A 439 -9.10 -18.29 -11.81
C LEU A 439 -8.90 -18.90 -10.43
N GLN A 440 -9.94 -19.41 -9.78
CA GLN A 440 -9.82 -20.12 -8.49
C GLN A 440 -9.00 -21.41 -8.63
N THR A 441 -9.15 -22.17 -9.72
CA THR A 441 -8.33 -23.36 -9.97
C THR A 441 -6.87 -23.02 -10.28
N LEU A 442 -6.63 -21.86 -10.91
CA LEU A 442 -5.28 -21.35 -11.21
C LEU A 442 -4.62 -20.61 -10.03
N ALA A 443 -5.35 -20.39 -8.93
CA ALA A 443 -4.87 -19.64 -7.78
C ALA A 443 -3.87 -20.46 -6.97
N VAL A 444 -2.60 -20.35 -7.33
CA VAL A 444 -1.46 -20.89 -6.58
C VAL A 444 -0.89 -19.79 -5.70
N ALA A 445 -0.39 -20.16 -4.52
CA ALA A 445 0.24 -19.19 -3.61
C ALA A 445 1.36 -18.40 -4.35
N PRO A 446 1.32 -17.07 -4.31
CA PRO A 446 2.34 -16.26 -4.99
C PRO A 446 3.73 -16.54 -4.42
N LEU A 447 4.74 -16.53 -5.28
CA LEU A 447 6.13 -16.65 -4.86
C LEU A 447 6.51 -15.39 -4.06
N ALA A 448 6.80 -15.56 -2.77
CA ALA A 448 7.33 -14.48 -1.96
C ALA A 448 8.77 -14.18 -2.39
N VAL A 449 9.04 -12.93 -2.73
CA VAL A 449 10.35 -12.44 -3.18
C VAL A 449 10.75 -11.28 -2.28
N ALA A 450 12.02 -11.26 -1.85
CA ALA A 450 12.53 -10.12 -1.10
C ALA A 450 12.34 -8.83 -1.91
N THR A 451 11.82 -7.79 -1.27
CA THR A 451 11.61 -6.50 -1.94
C THR A 451 12.97 -5.91 -2.32
N PRO A 452 13.26 -5.77 -3.63
CA PRO A 452 14.53 -5.23 -4.07
C PRO A 452 14.59 -3.74 -3.75
N GLY A 453 15.75 -3.20 -3.40
CA GLY A 453 15.91 -1.76 -3.32
C GLY A 453 15.76 -1.10 -4.71
N PRO A 454 15.61 0.24 -4.77
CA PRO A 454 15.35 0.94 -6.05
C PRO A 454 16.41 0.70 -7.12
N VAL A 455 17.67 0.53 -6.73
CA VAL A 455 18.77 0.23 -7.66
C VAL A 455 18.59 -1.16 -8.27
N VAL A 456 18.29 -2.18 -7.45
CA VAL A 456 18.06 -3.55 -7.94
C VAL A 456 16.82 -3.58 -8.84
N THR A 457 15.75 -2.85 -8.49
CA THR A 457 14.56 -2.71 -9.33
C THR A 457 14.90 -2.13 -10.70
N LEU A 458 15.76 -1.11 -10.75
CA LEU A 458 16.23 -0.52 -12.02
C LEU A 458 17.03 -1.55 -12.83
N VAL A 459 17.95 -2.28 -12.21
CA VAL A 459 18.71 -3.36 -12.86
C VAL A 459 17.77 -4.42 -13.42
N MET A 460 16.76 -4.84 -12.67
CA MET A 460 15.74 -5.77 -13.15
C MET A 460 14.95 -5.24 -14.34
N LEU A 461 14.58 -3.95 -14.34
CA LEU A 461 13.90 -3.32 -15.48
C LEU A 461 14.77 -3.35 -16.74
N VAL A 462 16.07 -3.04 -16.61
CA VAL A 462 17.02 -3.18 -17.72
C VAL A 462 17.10 -4.64 -18.16
N GLY A 463 17.17 -5.59 -17.24
CA GLY A 463 17.13 -7.03 -17.51
C GLY A 463 15.89 -7.44 -18.31
N ALA A 464 14.70 -6.95 -17.92
CA ALA A 464 13.46 -7.21 -18.63
C ALA A 464 13.48 -6.72 -20.08
N VAL A 465 14.01 -5.51 -20.32
CA VAL A 465 14.19 -4.95 -21.67
C VAL A 465 15.18 -5.77 -22.49
N LEU A 466 16.27 -6.25 -21.90
CA LEU A 466 17.26 -7.10 -22.58
C LEU A 466 16.67 -8.47 -22.95
N VAL A 467 15.93 -9.12 -22.07
CA VAL A 467 15.27 -10.42 -22.33
C VAL A 467 14.24 -10.30 -23.44
N THR A 468 13.44 -9.23 -23.39
CA THR A 468 12.35 -9.00 -24.35
C THR A 468 12.80 -8.28 -25.61
N GLY A 469 14.05 -7.92 -25.74
CA GLY A 469 14.61 -7.24 -26.92
C GLY A 469 14.89 -8.18 -28.09
N PRO A 470 15.15 -7.60 -29.29
CA PRO A 470 15.51 -8.38 -30.50
C PRO A 470 16.96 -8.92 -30.47
N ALA A 471 17.66 -8.78 -29.37
CA ALA A 471 19.09 -9.05 -29.27
C ALA A 471 19.47 -10.53 -29.30
N ALA A 472 20.72 -10.79 -29.64
CA ALA A 472 21.35 -12.13 -29.62
C ALA A 472 21.34 -12.77 -28.22
N LEU A 473 21.36 -14.08 -28.17
CA LEU A 473 21.30 -14.92 -26.96
C LEU A 473 22.18 -14.46 -25.76
N PRO A 474 23.43 -14.00 -25.90
CA PRO A 474 24.26 -13.59 -24.74
C PRO A 474 23.64 -12.46 -23.93
N ARG A 475 23.01 -11.48 -24.59
CA ARG A 475 22.34 -10.36 -23.91
C ARG A 475 21.08 -10.81 -23.17
N ARG A 476 20.40 -11.86 -23.63
CA ARG A 476 19.22 -12.44 -22.96
C ARG A 476 19.60 -13.17 -21.69
N GLY A 477 20.72 -13.90 -21.69
CA GLY A 477 21.27 -14.55 -20.50
C GLY A 477 21.61 -13.54 -19.41
N LEU A 478 22.30 -12.44 -19.77
CA LEU A 478 22.56 -11.33 -18.86
C LEU A 478 21.26 -10.71 -18.34
N GLY A 479 20.29 -10.48 -19.21
CA GLY A 479 18.98 -9.95 -18.81
C GLY A 479 18.23 -10.88 -17.85
N ALA A 480 18.27 -12.18 -18.08
CA ALA A 480 17.68 -13.17 -17.19
C ALA A 480 18.38 -13.20 -15.81
N LEU A 481 19.70 -13.10 -15.78
CA LEU A 481 20.48 -12.98 -14.54
C LEU A 481 20.08 -11.71 -13.77
N MET A 482 19.97 -10.56 -14.44
CA MET A 482 19.55 -9.29 -13.83
C MET A 482 18.13 -9.38 -13.27
N LEU A 483 17.21 -10.03 -13.96
CA LEU A 483 15.83 -10.27 -13.46
C LEU A 483 15.80 -11.21 -12.25
N GLY A 484 16.69 -12.22 -12.23
CA GLY A 484 16.80 -13.21 -11.16
C GLY A 484 17.47 -12.71 -9.89
N LEU A 485 18.11 -11.53 -9.88
CA LEU A 485 18.87 -11.04 -8.73
C LEU A 485 18.15 -11.15 -7.38
N PRO A 486 16.86 -10.82 -7.23
CA PRO A 486 16.18 -10.96 -5.95
C PRO A 486 16.00 -12.40 -5.47
N LEU A 487 16.06 -13.38 -6.38
CA LEU A 487 15.95 -14.80 -6.03
C LEU A 487 17.21 -15.33 -5.34
N PHE A 488 18.36 -14.68 -5.58
CA PHE A 488 19.65 -15.07 -4.98
C PHE A 488 19.85 -14.52 -3.56
N GLY A 489 18.84 -13.86 -2.98
CA GLY A 489 18.84 -13.48 -1.58
C GLY A 489 20.02 -12.60 -1.19
N LEU A 490 20.09 -11.36 -1.73
CA LEU A 490 21.08 -10.35 -1.35
C LEU A 490 20.88 -9.79 0.08
N ALA A 491 20.02 -10.41 0.90
CA ALA A 491 19.97 -10.10 2.32
C ALA A 491 21.33 -10.44 2.95
N ALA A 492 21.98 -9.44 3.52
CA ALA A 492 23.25 -9.63 4.21
C ALA A 492 23.08 -10.75 5.25
N ARG A 493 23.74 -11.88 5.01
CA ARG A 493 23.72 -13.00 5.95
C ARG A 493 24.39 -12.58 7.25
N LEU A 494 23.79 -12.96 8.36
CA LEU A 494 24.40 -12.80 9.66
C LEU A 494 25.49 -13.89 9.82
N PRO A 495 26.62 -13.60 10.50
CA PRO A 495 27.58 -14.62 10.85
C PRO A 495 27.00 -15.58 11.91
N ASP A 496 27.67 -16.70 12.14
CA ASP A 496 27.33 -17.57 13.26
C ASP A 496 27.53 -16.83 14.60
N GLY A 497 26.60 -17.01 15.52
CA GLY A 497 26.54 -16.23 16.76
C GLY A 497 26.03 -14.79 16.59
N GLY A 498 25.84 -14.33 15.35
CA GLY A 498 25.23 -13.02 15.09
C GLY A 498 23.72 -13.11 14.99
N PHE A 499 23.03 -12.07 15.50
CA PHE A 499 21.58 -11.95 15.41
C PHE A 499 21.12 -10.50 15.24
N GLU A 500 19.89 -10.34 14.79
CA GLU A 500 19.23 -9.04 14.62
C GLU A 500 17.85 -9.09 15.26
N VAL A 501 17.53 -8.10 16.08
CA VAL A 501 16.22 -7.90 16.71
C VAL A 501 15.60 -6.64 16.17
N THR A 502 14.37 -6.71 15.69
CA THR A 502 13.64 -5.55 15.17
C THR A 502 12.28 -5.44 15.85
N ALA A 503 12.13 -4.43 16.70
CA ALA A 503 10.84 -4.04 17.24
C ALA A 503 10.07 -3.25 16.17
N LEU A 504 8.91 -3.75 15.77
CA LEU A 504 8.10 -3.17 14.70
C LEU A 504 7.23 -2.03 15.23
N ASP A 505 7.00 -1.04 14.40
CA ASP A 505 5.96 -0.03 14.63
C ASP A 505 4.62 -0.60 14.17
N VAL A 506 3.89 -1.19 15.10
CA VAL A 506 2.54 -1.74 14.90
C VAL A 506 1.43 -0.82 15.43
N GLY A 507 1.79 0.43 15.74
CA GLY A 507 0.95 1.34 16.47
C GLY A 507 0.93 1.00 17.96
N GLN A 508 -0.25 0.89 18.57
CA GLN A 508 -0.35 0.42 19.96
C GLN A 508 -0.36 -1.11 19.97
N GLY A 509 0.65 -1.71 20.61
CA GLY A 509 0.86 -3.15 20.68
C GLY A 509 2.30 -3.54 20.42
N LEU A 510 2.57 -4.84 20.44
CA LEU A 510 3.91 -5.39 20.31
C LEU A 510 4.01 -6.35 19.11
N SER A 511 5.10 -6.23 18.37
CA SER A 511 5.59 -7.28 17.48
C SER A 511 7.10 -7.10 17.28
N VAL A 512 7.84 -8.17 17.48
CA VAL A 512 9.30 -8.19 17.33
C VAL A 512 9.70 -9.32 16.41
N ILE A 513 10.58 -9.05 15.44
CA ILE A 513 11.20 -10.05 14.60
C ILE A 513 12.64 -10.25 15.05
N VAL A 514 13.01 -11.50 15.34
CA VAL A 514 14.38 -11.90 15.65
C VAL A 514 14.90 -12.77 14.52
N ARG A 515 16.09 -12.46 14.02
CA ARG A 515 16.75 -13.26 12.96
C ARG A 515 18.13 -13.67 13.39
N THR A 516 18.47 -14.91 13.13
CA THR A 516 19.83 -15.44 13.15
C THR A 516 20.31 -15.69 11.70
N ARG A 517 21.37 -16.41 11.50
CA ARG A 517 21.89 -16.70 10.16
C ARG A 517 20.88 -17.42 9.25
N ARG A 518 20.12 -18.39 9.80
CA ARG A 518 19.21 -19.27 9.05
C ARG A 518 17.80 -19.27 9.58
N HIS A 519 17.57 -18.80 10.81
CA HIS A 519 16.28 -18.88 11.50
C HIS A 519 15.68 -17.50 11.74
N ALA A 520 14.35 -17.50 11.84
CA ALA A 520 13.58 -16.31 12.17
C ALA A 520 12.46 -16.63 13.15
N LEU A 521 12.33 -15.81 14.19
CA LEU A 521 11.28 -15.86 15.19
C LEU A 521 10.43 -14.59 15.09
N VAL A 522 9.12 -14.76 15.25
CA VAL A 522 8.18 -13.66 15.45
C VAL A 522 7.69 -13.73 16.88
N PHE A 523 7.88 -12.66 17.64
CA PHE A 523 7.35 -12.50 18.99
C PHE A 523 6.23 -11.48 18.95
N ASP A 524 5.01 -11.90 19.21
CA ASP A 524 3.76 -11.17 19.04
C ASP A 524 3.50 -10.67 17.59
N THR A 525 2.28 -10.30 17.30
CA THR A 525 1.82 -9.94 15.96
C THR A 525 1.16 -8.59 15.86
N GLY A 526 1.10 -7.87 16.99
CA GLY A 526 0.42 -6.59 17.09
C GLY A 526 -1.11 -6.67 16.96
N PRO A 527 -1.79 -5.52 16.89
CA PRO A 527 -3.23 -5.42 16.95
C PRO A 527 -3.97 -5.87 15.68
N SER A 528 -5.24 -6.23 15.88
CA SER A 528 -6.26 -6.24 14.83
C SER A 528 -7.21 -5.06 14.99
N PHE A 529 -7.74 -4.58 13.88
CA PHE A 529 -8.61 -3.41 13.83
C PHE A 529 -10.07 -3.82 13.58
N ARG A 530 -11.02 -2.99 13.98
CA ARG A 530 -12.46 -3.22 13.73
C ARG A 530 -12.79 -3.32 12.23
N SER A 531 -11.96 -2.79 11.36
CA SER A 531 -12.07 -2.94 9.90
C SER A 531 -11.79 -4.36 9.39
N GLY A 532 -11.43 -5.29 10.26
CA GLY A 532 -10.97 -6.64 9.89
C GLY A 532 -9.55 -6.67 9.30
N ALA A 533 -8.83 -5.54 9.28
CA ALA A 533 -7.41 -5.49 9.00
C ALA A 533 -6.61 -5.82 10.27
N ASP A 534 -5.39 -6.33 10.10
CA ASP A 534 -4.47 -6.61 11.19
C ASP A 534 -3.03 -6.24 10.83
N THR A 535 -2.19 -6.11 11.84
CA THR A 535 -0.80 -5.72 11.67
C THR A 535 0.09 -6.85 11.14
N ALA A 536 -0.31 -8.11 11.25
CA ALA A 536 0.42 -9.18 10.59
C ALA A 536 0.37 -9.01 9.07
N ALA A 537 -0.80 -8.73 8.48
CA ALA A 537 -0.95 -8.47 7.06
C ALA A 537 -0.29 -7.15 6.63
N MET A 538 -0.42 -6.09 7.45
CA MET A 538 0.01 -4.73 7.10
C MET A 538 1.50 -4.48 7.34
N VAL A 539 2.10 -5.14 8.33
CA VAL A 539 3.46 -4.87 8.82
C VAL A 539 4.32 -6.13 8.86
N VAL A 540 3.94 -7.17 9.63
CA VAL A 540 4.82 -8.32 9.90
C VAL A 540 5.18 -9.05 8.61
N LEU A 541 4.20 -9.45 7.80
CA LEU A 541 4.44 -10.14 6.53
C LEU A 541 5.25 -9.32 5.51
N PRO A 542 5.00 -8.02 5.31
CA PRO A 542 5.87 -7.16 4.51
C PRO A 542 7.31 -7.09 5.01
N VAL A 543 7.52 -6.97 6.33
CA VAL A 543 8.86 -6.89 6.91
C VAL A 543 9.60 -8.23 6.77
N LEU A 544 8.95 -9.37 7.05
CA LEU A 544 9.52 -10.70 6.83
C LEU A 544 9.98 -10.86 5.38
N ARG A 545 9.16 -10.47 4.41
CA ARG A 545 9.52 -10.48 2.99
C ARG A 545 10.70 -9.55 2.69
N GLY A 546 10.68 -8.33 3.23
CA GLY A 546 11.79 -7.37 3.10
C GLY A 546 13.12 -7.92 3.63
N PHE A 547 13.07 -8.76 4.65
CA PHE A 547 14.22 -9.47 5.20
C PHE A 547 14.58 -10.75 4.46
N GLY A 548 13.82 -11.15 3.44
CA GLY A 548 14.02 -12.40 2.70
C GLY A 548 13.60 -13.65 3.48
N VAL A 549 12.85 -13.51 4.55
CA VAL A 549 12.32 -14.63 5.34
C VAL A 549 11.13 -15.22 4.60
N ARG A 550 11.27 -16.44 4.09
CA ARG A 550 10.22 -17.15 3.37
C ARG A 550 9.17 -17.73 4.31
N GLN A 551 9.62 -18.26 5.43
CA GLN A 551 8.81 -18.81 6.51
C GLN A 551 9.55 -18.56 7.83
N PRO A 552 8.91 -18.01 8.85
CA PRO A 552 9.47 -17.98 10.20
C PRO A 552 9.44 -19.37 10.83
N ASP A 553 10.43 -19.67 11.67
CA ASP A 553 10.61 -20.98 12.31
C ASP A 553 9.79 -21.12 13.59
N LEU A 554 9.43 -19.98 14.23
CA LEU A 554 8.68 -19.97 15.47
C LEU A 554 7.87 -18.68 15.61
N LEU A 555 6.63 -18.81 16.08
CA LEU A 555 5.78 -17.73 16.58
C LEU A 555 5.66 -17.87 18.10
N ILE A 556 6.02 -16.83 18.85
CA ILE A 556 5.75 -16.74 20.29
C ILE A 556 4.67 -15.70 20.49
N LEU A 557 3.61 -16.06 21.21
CA LEU A 557 2.55 -15.16 21.65
C LEU A 557 2.71 -14.93 23.16
N SER A 558 3.04 -13.71 23.53
CA SER A 558 3.35 -13.39 24.92
C SER A 558 2.16 -13.65 25.86
N HIS A 559 0.98 -13.15 25.51
CA HIS A 559 -0.28 -13.33 26.23
C HIS A 559 -1.48 -13.15 25.28
N GLY A 560 -2.72 -13.18 25.79
CA GLY A 560 -3.93 -13.25 24.97
C GLY A 560 -4.49 -11.91 24.47
N ASP A 561 -3.93 -10.77 24.86
CA ASP A 561 -4.49 -9.46 24.53
C ASP A 561 -4.42 -9.13 23.04
N ARG A 562 -5.42 -8.42 22.56
CA ARG A 562 -5.65 -8.14 21.14
C ARG A 562 -4.51 -7.37 20.47
N ASP A 563 -3.80 -6.53 21.19
CA ASP A 563 -2.66 -5.75 20.71
C ASP A 563 -1.35 -6.56 20.63
N HIS A 564 -1.40 -7.84 21.01
CA HIS A 564 -0.32 -8.83 20.88
C HIS A 564 -0.67 -9.94 19.89
N VAL A 565 -1.88 -10.50 19.99
CA VAL A 565 -2.29 -11.66 19.19
C VAL A 565 -3.18 -11.30 18.00
N GLY A 566 -3.50 -10.03 17.80
CA GLY A 566 -4.48 -9.58 16.80
C GLY A 566 -4.19 -10.02 15.36
N GLY A 567 -2.93 -10.21 15.00
CA GLY A 567 -2.48 -10.70 13.70
C GLY A 567 -2.19 -12.20 13.64
N ALA A 568 -2.23 -12.93 14.76
CA ALA A 568 -1.79 -14.32 14.83
C ALA A 568 -2.50 -15.24 13.84
N ALA A 569 -3.82 -15.15 13.75
CA ALA A 569 -4.61 -15.94 12.80
C ALA A 569 -4.21 -15.70 11.33
N THR A 570 -3.82 -14.47 10.98
CA THR A 570 -3.32 -14.16 9.62
C THR A 570 -1.96 -14.76 9.37
N LEU A 571 -1.07 -14.75 10.36
CA LEU A 571 0.26 -15.34 10.24
C LEU A 571 0.19 -16.87 10.12
N VAL A 572 -0.63 -17.53 10.96
CA VAL A 572 -0.83 -18.99 10.93
C VAL A 572 -1.51 -19.42 9.62
N ARG A 573 -2.51 -18.70 9.12
CA ARG A 573 -3.08 -18.99 7.79
C ARG A 573 -2.05 -18.89 6.67
N ARG A 574 -1.12 -17.96 6.78
CA ARG A 574 -0.04 -17.78 5.77
C ARG A 574 1.03 -18.85 5.88
N PHE A 575 1.30 -19.34 7.08
CA PHE A 575 2.29 -20.36 7.42
C PHE A 575 1.67 -21.46 8.29
N PRO A 576 0.87 -22.39 7.71
CA PRO A 576 0.08 -23.36 8.48
C PRO A 576 0.91 -24.27 9.37
N ASN A 577 2.19 -24.49 9.04
CA ASN A 577 3.09 -25.38 9.76
C ASN A 577 4.04 -24.64 10.73
N ILE A 578 3.80 -23.35 11.00
CA ILE A 578 4.63 -22.62 11.96
C ILE A 578 4.38 -23.15 13.38
N PRO A 579 5.41 -23.56 14.11
CA PRO A 579 5.26 -23.85 15.53
C PRO A 579 4.82 -22.60 16.30
N VAL A 580 3.89 -22.75 17.24
CA VAL A 580 3.39 -21.65 18.05
C VAL A 580 3.59 -21.96 19.53
N LEU A 581 4.34 -21.09 20.22
CA LEU A 581 4.43 -21.04 21.67
C LEU A 581 3.51 -19.93 22.20
N GLY A 582 2.81 -20.18 23.29
CA GLY A 582 2.00 -19.13 23.93
C GLY A 582 1.84 -19.35 25.42
N SER A 583 1.72 -18.28 26.19
CA SER A 583 1.41 -18.40 27.62
C SER A 583 0.02 -19.02 27.83
N GLN A 584 -0.88 -18.80 26.87
CA GLN A 584 -2.24 -19.31 26.84
C GLN A 584 -2.50 -20.05 25.53
N LEU A 585 -3.36 -21.08 25.57
CA LEU A 585 -3.83 -21.79 24.39
C LEU A 585 -5.00 -21.00 23.77
N LEU A 586 -4.77 -20.38 22.65
CA LEU A 586 -5.77 -19.56 21.96
C LEU A 586 -6.55 -20.39 20.93
N PRO A 587 -7.88 -20.34 20.94
CA PRO A 587 -8.69 -21.10 19.97
C PRO A 587 -8.44 -20.59 18.54
N GLY A 588 -8.47 -21.53 17.58
CA GLY A 588 -8.34 -21.20 16.14
C GLY A 588 -6.93 -21.00 15.62
N LEU A 589 -5.88 -21.18 16.43
CA LEU A 589 -4.48 -21.10 16.00
C LEU A 589 -3.79 -22.46 15.75
N GLY A 590 -4.56 -23.56 15.77
CA GLY A 590 -4.02 -24.91 15.58
C GLY A 590 -3.32 -25.46 16.83
N ALA A 591 -2.31 -26.30 16.62
CA ALA A 591 -1.53 -26.90 17.71
C ALA A 591 -0.58 -25.85 18.30
N MET A 592 -0.85 -25.42 19.54
CA MET A 592 0.02 -24.53 20.30
C MET A 592 0.69 -25.29 21.44
N GLN A 593 1.94 -24.94 21.69
CA GLN A 593 2.68 -25.39 22.88
C GLN A 593 2.68 -24.28 23.94
N ARG A 594 2.72 -24.68 25.20
CA ARG A 594 2.83 -23.70 26.28
C ARG A 594 4.25 -23.15 26.38
N CYS A 595 4.34 -21.85 26.48
CA CYS A 595 5.54 -21.13 26.87
C CYS A 595 5.74 -21.32 28.38
N VAL A 596 6.85 -21.91 28.78
CA VAL A 596 7.14 -22.25 30.17
C VAL A 596 8.59 -21.95 30.50
N ARG A 597 8.82 -21.38 31.68
CA ARG A 597 10.14 -21.12 32.25
C ARG A 597 11.05 -22.34 32.18
N GLY A 598 12.30 -22.13 31.75
CA GLY A 598 13.32 -23.16 31.59
C GLY A 598 13.39 -23.76 30.18
N GLN A 599 12.43 -23.51 29.28
CA GLN A 599 12.57 -23.86 27.87
C GLN A 599 13.77 -23.11 27.28
N ARG A 600 14.65 -23.85 26.61
CA ARG A 600 15.88 -23.31 26.02
C ARG A 600 16.21 -24.01 24.71
N TRP A 601 16.64 -23.19 23.72
CA TRP A 601 17.14 -23.72 22.45
C TRP A 601 18.26 -22.83 21.90
N VAL A 602 18.98 -23.33 20.92
CA VAL A 602 20.09 -22.63 20.28
C VAL A 602 19.90 -22.65 18.77
N TRP A 603 19.94 -21.48 18.15
CA TRP A 603 19.93 -21.32 16.70
C TRP A 603 21.18 -20.54 16.24
N ASP A 604 21.97 -21.15 15.36
CA ASP A 604 23.18 -20.54 14.76
C ASP A 604 24.11 -19.90 15.83
N GLY A 605 24.25 -20.56 17.00
CA GLY A 605 25.08 -20.06 18.11
C GLY A 605 24.43 -19.01 19.00
N VAL A 606 23.16 -18.66 18.76
CA VAL A 606 22.36 -17.75 19.59
C VAL A 606 21.46 -18.54 20.52
N VAL A 607 21.50 -18.24 21.81
CA VAL A 607 20.69 -18.88 22.84
C VAL A 607 19.39 -18.15 23.05
N PHE A 608 18.30 -18.88 23.08
CA PHE A 608 16.97 -18.42 23.44
C PHE A 608 16.54 -19.12 24.71
N GLU A 609 16.05 -18.39 25.69
CA GLU A 609 15.65 -18.91 26.99
C GLU A 609 14.36 -18.26 27.45
N VAL A 610 13.38 -19.07 27.80
CA VAL A 610 12.13 -18.62 28.40
C VAL A 610 12.33 -18.50 29.91
N LEU A 611 12.20 -17.28 30.43
CA LEU A 611 12.39 -16.97 31.86
C LEU A 611 11.07 -16.94 32.63
N HIS A 612 9.93 -16.76 31.94
CA HIS A 612 8.60 -16.65 32.54
C HIS A 612 7.55 -17.08 31.47
N PRO A 613 6.39 -17.67 31.83
CA PRO A 613 5.88 -17.96 33.17
C PRO A 613 6.36 -19.30 33.76
N PRO A 614 6.29 -19.50 35.09
CA PRO A 614 6.44 -20.80 35.74
C PRO A 614 5.32 -21.78 35.35
N LEU A 615 5.60 -23.07 35.23
CA LEU A 615 4.64 -24.09 34.77
C LEU A 615 3.39 -24.18 35.61
N ALA A 616 3.53 -24.17 36.92
CA ALA A 616 2.44 -24.46 37.87
C ALA A 616 1.66 -23.21 38.34
N MET A 617 2.05 -22.01 37.89
CA MET A 617 1.44 -20.78 38.40
C MET A 617 0.29 -20.32 37.49
N ARG A 618 -0.82 -19.94 38.10
CA ARG A 618 -1.93 -19.26 37.46
C ARG A 618 -1.87 -17.78 37.84
N PHE A 619 -2.06 -16.91 36.86
CA PHE A 619 -2.06 -15.46 37.06
C PHE A 619 -3.49 -14.93 37.02
N GLU A 620 -3.81 -13.98 37.90
CA GLU A 620 -5.12 -13.31 37.90
C GLU A 620 -5.29 -12.38 36.69
N ARG A 621 -4.16 -11.82 36.20
CA ARG A 621 -4.13 -10.92 35.05
C ARG A 621 -3.43 -11.60 33.89
N ASP A 622 -4.00 -11.49 32.71
CA ASP A 622 -3.45 -12.05 31.49
C ASP A 622 -2.05 -11.51 31.20
N ASN A 623 -1.81 -10.21 31.43
CA ASN A 623 -0.52 -9.57 31.29
C ASN A 623 0.58 -10.27 32.07
N ASP A 624 0.32 -10.61 33.33
CA ASP A 624 1.30 -11.27 34.21
C ASP A 624 1.60 -12.72 33.78
N SER A 625 0.84 -13.30 32.85
CA SER A 625 1.13 -14.59 32.24
C SER A 625 2.09 -14.50 31.04
N SER A 626 2.52 -13.31 30.63
CA SER A 626 3.32 -13.10 29.42
C SER A 626 4.58 -13.95 29.36
N CYS A 627 4.86 -14.52 28.18
CA CYS A 627 6.16 -15.14 27.91
C CYS A 627 7.27 -14.09 27.96
N VAL A 628 8.26 -14.31 28.81
CA VAL A 628 9.50 -13.49 28.83
C VAL A 628 10.63 -14.32 28.25
N VAL A 629 11.29 -13.78 27.23
CA VAL A 629 12.36 -14.48 26.51
C VAL A 629 13.65 -13.68 26.53
N ARG A 630 14.72 -14.29 27.04
CA ARG A 630 16.08 -13.77 26.90
C ARG A 630 16.72 -14.36 25.65
N ILE A 631 17.32 -13.51 24.84
CA ILE A 631 18.02 -13.86 23.62
C ILE A 631 19.44 -13.37 23.76
N GLY A 632 20.43 -14.22 23.58
CA GLY A 632 21.82 -13.83 23.79
C GLY A 632 22.82 -14.65 23.01
N ALA A 633 23.92 -13.99 22.71
CA ALA A 633 25.16 -14.57 22.20
C ALA A 633 26.34 -13.71 22.69
N ALA A 634 27.59 -14.12 22.40
CA ALA A 634 28.75 -13.32 22.76
C ALA A 634 28.72 -11.82 22.36
N PRO A 635 28.06 -11.43 21.23
CA PRO A 635 27.92 -10.04 20.86
C PRO A 635 26.93 -9.21 21.69
N GLY A 636 26.04 -9.83 22.49
CA GLY A 636 25.09 -9.10 23.33
C GLY A 636 23.80 -9.86 23.62
N THR A 637 22.92 -9.20 24.38
CA THR A 637 21.70 -9.79 24.94
C THR A 637 20.50 -8.88 24.83
N VAL A 638 19.30 -9.48 24.63
CA VAL A 638 18.02 -8.78 24.54
C VAL A 638 16.99 -9.48 25.40
N LEU A 639 16.16 -8.71 26.09
CA LEU A 639 15.03 -9.20 26.86
C LEU A 639 13.71 -8.76 26.20
N LEU A 640 12.89 -9.75 25.82
CA LEU A 640 11.52 -9.56 25.38
C LEU A 640 10.59 -9.85 26.54
N THR A 641 9.84 -8.87 27.01
CA THR A 641 9.11 -8.95 28.28
C THR A 641 7.62 -9.21 28.14
N GLY A 642 7.05 -9.01 26.94
CA GLY A 642 5.60 -8.91 26.82
C GLY A 642 5.04 -7.80 27.73
N ASP A 643 3.93 -8.05 28.35
CA ASP A 643 3.23 -7.06 29.17
C ASP A 643 3.24 -7.38 30.68
N ILE A 644 4.30 -8.09 31.16
CA ILE A 644 4.44 -8.34 32.58
C ILE A 644 4.31 -7.07 33.41
N GLU A 645 3.61 -7.18 34.54
CA GLU A 645 3.48 -6.13 35.53
C GLU A 645 4.33 -6.44 36.77
N ARG A 646 4.29 -5.60 37.80
CA ARG A 646 5.17 -5.70 38.96
C ARG A 646 5.14 -7.07 39.68
N ALA A 647 4.00 -7.77 39.67
CA ALA A 647 3.90 -9.08 40.28
C ALA A 647 4.74 -10.11 39.52
N ALA A 648 4.60 -10.17 38.20
CA ALA A 648 5.38 -11.05 37.36
C ALA A 648 6.87 -10.63 37.28
N GLU A 649 7.17 -9.32 37.31
CA GLU A 649 8.55 -8.84 37.41
C GLU A 649 9.26 -9.35 38.66
N ARG A 650 8.57 -9.42 39.83
CA ARG A 650 9.14 -9.97 41.07
C ARG A 650 9.43 -11.45 40.90
N ILE A 651 8.48 -12.24 40.38
CA ILE A 651 8.64 -13.69 40.15
C ILE A 651 9.79 -13.95 39.16
N LEU A 652 9.94 -13.11 38.15
CA LEU A 652 11.06 -13.18 37.21
C LEU A 652 12.41 -12.96 37.89
N LEU A 653 12.51 -11.97 38.76
CA LEU A 653 13.75 -11.61 39.47
C LEU A 653 14.09 -12.62 40.58
N ASP A 654 13.11 -13.25 41.21
CA ASP A 654 13.33 -14.36 42.14
C ASP A 654 13.99 -15.57 41.46
N TYR A 655 13.73 -15.75 40.15
CA TYR A 655 14.37 -16.79 39.34
C TYR A 655 15.69 -16.38 38.72
N ALA A 656 15.77 -15.15 38.23
CA ALA A 656 16.92 -14.59 37.53
C ALA A 656 17.31 -13.24 38.15
N PRO A 657 17.96 -13.25 39.32
CA PRO A 657 18.30 -12.00 40.04
C PRO A 657 19.34 -11.16 39.28
N GLU A 658 20.24 -11.82 38.54
CA GLU A 658 21.24 -11.18 37.68
C GLU A 658 20.78 -11.23 36.22
N LEU A 659 19.98 -10.26 35.81
CA LEU A 659 19.36 -10.22 34.49
C LEU A 659 19.93 -9.10 33.61
N ALA A 660 21.24 -8.85 33.68
CA ALA A 660 21.90 -7.84 32.88
C ALA A 660 21.73 -8.13 31.38
N VAL A 661 21.25 -7.13 30.63
CA VAL A 661 21.02 -7.24 29.16
C VAL A 661 21.33 -5.91 28.48
N ASP A 662 21.68 -5.92 27.20
CA ASP A 662 22.00 -4.70 26.45
C ASP A 662 20.75 -3.95 26.00
N VAL A 663 19.66 -4.66 25.69
CA VAL A 663 18.41 -4.09 25.20
C VAL A 663 17.23 -4.72 25.93
N VAL A 664 16.30 -3.88 26.41
CA VAL A 664 15.01 -4.32 26.94
C VAL A 664 13.90 -3.80 26.02
N ILE A 665 13.00 -4.70 25.57
CA ILE A 665 11.69 -4.28 25.09
C ILE A 665 10.84 -4.03 26.33
N ALA A 666 10.47 -2.77 26.57
CA ALA A 666 9.86 -2.32 27.81
C ALA A 666 8.54 -3.05 28.09
N PRO A 667 8.36 -3.61 29.31
CA PRO A 667 7.14 -4.32 29.65
C PRO A 667 5.92 -3.39 29.62
N HIS A 668 4.81 -3.93 29.11
CA HIS A 668 3.49 -3.30 29.02
C HIS A 668 3.57 -1.90 28.40
N HIS A 669 4.34 -1.78 27.31
CA HIS A 669 4.51 -0.55 26.52
C HIS A 669 5.00 0.66 27.34
N GLY A 670 5.53 0.46 28.53
CA GLY A 670 5.90 1.52 29.46
C GLY A 670 4.75 2.03 30.33
N SER A 671 3.81 1.14 30.68
CA SER A 671 2.73 1.41 31.64
C SER A 671 3.28 1.78 33.03
N ARG A 672 2.50 2.53 33.79
CA ARG A 672 2.81 2.84 35.22
C ARG A 672 2.81 1.59 36.11
N THR A 673 2.17 0.50 35.69
CA THR A 673 2.07 -0.76 36.45
C THR A 673 3.29 -1.65 36.27
N SER A 674 4.17 -1.33 35.32
CA SER A 674 5.36 -2.11 34.96
C SER A 674 6.68 -1.34 35.13
N SER A 675 7.78 -1.96 34.74
CA SER A 675 9.14 -1.40 34.83
C SER A 675 9.49 -0.98 36.26
N SER A 676 9.35 -1.89 37.23
CA SER A 676 9.68 -1.63 38.64
C SER A 676 11.13 -1.18 38.83
N PRO A 677 11.46 -0.45 39.88
CA PRO A 677 12.86 -0.11 40.17
C PRO A 677 13.78 -1.32 40.24
N ALA A 678 13.28 -2.45 40.76
CA ALA A 678 14.02 -3.70 40.87
C ALA A 678 14.36 -4.27 39.49
N LEU A 679 13.39 -4.35 38.54
CA LEU A 679 13.63 -4.83 37.18
C LEU A 679 14.64 -3.92 36.45
N VAL A 680 14.51 -2.60 36.59
CA VAL A 680 15.41 -1.64 35.96
C VAL A 680 16.83 -1.79 36.51
N ALA A 681 17.00 -1.98 37.83
CA ALA A 681 18.29 -2.20 38.47
C ALA A 681 18.93 -3.55 38.10
N ALA A 682 18.15 -4.61 37.94
CA ALA A 682 18.65 -5.92 37.56
C ALA A 682 19.06 -6.02 36.08
N THR A 683 18.37 -5.32 35.20
CA THR A 683 18.60 -5.41 33.76
C THR A 683 19.68 -4.45 33.24
N GLN A 684 19.85 -3.27 33.79
CA GLN A 684 20.86 -2.24 33.45
C GLN A 684 21.13 -2.08 31.94
N PRO A 685 20.10 -1.93 31.09
CA PRO A 685 20.29 -1.96 29.66
C PRO A 685 20.89 -0.65 29.13
N SER A 686 21.64 -0.74 28.03
CA SER A 686 22.04 0.45 27.25
C SER A 686 20.84 1.11 26.54
N TRP A 687 19.88 0.30 26.11
CA TRP A 687 18.68 0.80 25.41
C TRP A 687 17.41 0.15 25.92
N VAL A 688 16.38 0.97 26.06
CA VAL A 688 15.00 0.50 26.30
C VAL A 688 14.10 0.93 25.12
N VAL A 689 13.30 -0.01 24.60
CA VAL A 689 12.39 0.22 23.48
C VAL A 689 10.96 0.18 23.97
N PHE A 690 10.23 1.28 23.80
CA PHE A 690 8.79 1.37 24.09
C PHE A 690 7.99 1.11 22.81
N ALA A 691 7.25 -0.01 22.76
CA ALA A 691 6.39 -0.37 21.64
C ALA A 691 5.00 0.25 21.80
N ALA A 692 4.86 1.53 21.51
CA ALA A 692 3.63 2.28 21.74
C ALA A 692 3.33 3.25 20.58
N ALA A 693 2.05 3.48 20.28
CA ALA A 693 1.64 4.44 19.26
C ALA A 693 1.91 5.88 19.68
N SER A 694 2.27 6.72 18.72
CA SER A 694 2.31 8.16 18.95
C SER A 694 0.90 8.69 19.23
N GLY A 695 0.74 9.42 20.35
CA GLY A 695 -0.55 9.99 20.75
C GLY A 695 -1.60 8.96 21.18
N ASN A 696 -1.19 7.80 21.73
CA ASN A 696 -2.10 6.80 22.22
C ASN A 696 -2.92 7.30 23.44
N ARG A 697 -4.12 6.76 23.59
CA ARG A 697 -5.09 7.20 24.62
C ARG A 697 -4.69 6.87 26.07
N TRP A 698 -3.75 5.93 26.25
CA TRP A 698 -3.29 5.49 27.56
C TRP A 698 -2.13 6.35 28.10
N GLY A 699 -1.56 7.22 27.25
CA GLY A 699 -0.41 8.03 27.61
C GLY A 699 0.88 7.21 27.76
N PHE A 700 1.01 6.12 27.03
CA PHE A 700 2.21 5.28 27.00
C PHE A 700 3.25 5.83 26.02
N PRO A 701 4.55 5.70 26.34
CA PRO A 701 5.11 5.32 27.65
C PRO A 701 4.85 6.41 28.71
N ALA A 702 4.57 5.98 29.93
CA ALA A 702 4.33 6.91 31.04
C ALA A 702 5.61 7.71 31.37
N PRO A 703 5.55 9.04 31.54
CA PRO A 703 6.75 9.87 31.77
C PRO A 703 7.60 9.41 32.96
N GLY A 704 6.96 8.97 34.05
CA GLY A 704 7.67 8.46 35.23
C GLY A 704 8.43 7.15 34.97
N VAL A 705 7.94 6.32 34.04
CA VAL A 705 8.64 5.09 33.61
C VAL A 705 9.83 5.44 32.74
N VAL A 706 9.66 6.33 31.77
CA VAL A 706 10.77 6.82 30.94
C VAL A 706 11.87 7.43 31.79
N ALA A 707 11.51 8.29 32.76
CA ALA A 707 12.46 8.90 33.67
C ALA A 707 13.20 7.87 34.55
N ARG A 708 12.57 6.74 34.89
CA ARG A 708 13.20 5.66 35.65
C ARG A 708 14.30 4.98 34.86
N TRP A 709 14.02 4.59 33.61
CA TRP A 709 15.00 4.00 32.72
C TRP A 709 16.14 4.97 32.39
N HIS A 710 15.81 6.24 32.17
CA HIS A 710 16.83 7.28 31.91
C HIS A 710 17.78 7.49 33.11
N ARG A 711 17.25 7.49 34.35
CA ARG A 711 18.07 7.57 35.55
C ARG A 711 19.02 6.38 35.76
N ALA A 712 18.64 5.22 35.23
CA ALA A 712 19.48 4.02 35.19
C ALA A 712 20.49 4.03 34.02
N GLY A 713 20.59 5.12 33.26
CA GLY A 713 21.53 5.26 32.13
C GLY A 713 21.04 4.74 30.79
N ALA A 714 19.82 4.17 30.69
CA ALA A 714 19.29 3.65 29.46
C ALA A 714 18.84 4.73 28.47
N ILE A 715 19.17 4.58 27.21
CA ILE A 715 18.65 5.43 26.12
C ILE A 715 17.27 4.91 25.71
N SER A 716 16.26 5.77 25.79
CA SER A 716 14.88 5.45 25.45
C SER A 716 14.60 5.64 23.97
N LEU A 717 14.08 4.60 23.32
CA LEU A 717 13.61 4.59 21.95
C LEU A 717 12.11 4.26 21.92
N TRP A 718 11.38 4.76 20.93
CA TRP A 718 9.93 4.65 20.89
C TRP A 718 9.43 4.38 19.47
N THR A 719 8.80 3.22 19.23
CA THR A 719 8.38 2.82 17.89
C THR A 719 7.43 3.81 17.22
N GLY A 720 6.49 4.40 17.97
CA GLY A 720 5.57 5.41 17.44
C GLY A 720 6.23 6.72 17.01
N ARG A 721 7.45 7.01 17.51
CA ARG A 721 8.25 8.20 17.13
C ARG A 721 9.34 7.85 16.11
N ASP A 722 10.02 6.73 16.31
CA ASP A 722 11.26 6.37 15.61
C ASP A 722 11.00 5.40 14.44
N GLY A 723 9.77 4.89 14.30
CA GLY A 723 9.42 3.79 13.40
C GLY A 723 9.95 2.46 13.94
N ALA A 724 10.05 1.44 13.10
CA ALA A 724 10.69 0.19 13.49
C ALA A 724 12.13 0.43 13.97
N ILE A 725 12.51 -0.26 15.05
CA ILE A 725 13.82 -0.10 15.71
C ILE A 725 14.57 -1.42 15.63
N GLY A 726 15.69 -1.45 14.92
CA GLY A 726 16.51 -2.64 14.73
C GLY A 726 17.85 -2.55 15.45
N PHE A 727 18.22 -3.63 16.12
CA PHE A 727 19.54 -3.85 16.71
C PHE A 727 20.23 -5.02 16.02
N ARG A 728 21.49 -4.84 15.67
CA ARG A 728 22.29 -5.89 15.03
C ARG A 728 23.48 -6.23 15.93
N PHE A 729 23.52 -7.45 16.37
CA PHE A 729 24.55 -8.00 17.23
C PHE A 729 25.54 -8.84 16.39
N VAL A 730 26.69 -8.27 16.11
CA VAL A 730 27.77 -8.89 15.33
C VAL A 730 29.08 -8.33 15.91
N SER A 731 30.06 -9.19 16.23
CA SER A 731 31.38 -8.76 16.71
C SER A 731 31.41 -7.87 17.96
N GLY A 732 30.95 -8.39 19.10
CA GLY A 732 31.36 -7.93 20.46
C GLY A 732 30.63 -6.69 21.05
N ARG A 733 29.85 -5.93 20.27
CA ARG A 733 28.97 -4.87 20.78
C ARG A 733 27.74 -4.70 19.87
N PRO A 734 26.57 -4.36 20.44
CA PRO A 734 25.42 -4.01 19.60
C PRO A 734 25.75 -2.76 18.81
N ALA A 735 25.54 -2.82 17.50
CA ALA A 735 25.62 -1.61 16.68
C ALA A 735 24.55 -0.61 17.11
N ALA A 736 24.80 0.68 16.90
CA ALA A 736 23.82 1.72 17.15
C ALA A 736 22.45 1.38 16.56
N PRO A 737 21.34 1.65 17.27
CA PRO A 737 20.00 1.28 16.85
C PRO A 737 19.63 1.89 15.49
N ARG A 738 18.99 1.09 14.66
CA ARG A 738 18.52 1.50 13.33
C ARG A 738 17.09 1.98 13.43
N GLN A 739 16.89 3.27 13.48
CA GLN A 739 15.55 3.89 13.50
C GLN A 739 15.03 4.05 12.07
N HIS A 740 13.95 3.34 11.72
CA HIS A 740 13.47 3.30 10.33
C HIS A 740 12.99 4.66 9.84
N ARG A 741 12.28 5.42 10.68
CA ARG A 741 11.76 6.74 10.32
C ARG A 741 12.87 7.75 9.98
N GLN A 742 14.03 7.65 10.63
CA GLN A 742 15.18 8.48 10.28
C GLN A 742 15.81 8.08 8.95
N ARG A 743 15.99 6.76 8.73
CA ARG A 743 16.64 6.23 7.51
C ARG A 743 15.79 6.36 6.25
N ALA A 744 14.48 6.11 6.37
CA ALA A 744 13.52 6.16 5.28
C ALA A 744 12.87 7.54 5.11
N ARG A 745 13.44 8.57 5.76
CA ARG A 745 12.86 9.91 5.79
C ARG A 745 12.67 10.48 4.39
N ARG A 746 11.52 11.13 4.18
CA ARG A 746 11.13 11.84 2.96
C ARG A 746 10.47 13.17 3.32
N ILE A 747 10.32 14.04 2.34
CA ILE A 747 9.73 15.39 2.49
C ILE A 747 8.35 15.40 3.13
N TRP A 748 7.58 14.33 3.01
CA TRP A 748 6.22 14.21 3.56
C TRP A 748 6.16 13.62 4.97
N HIS A 749 7.25 13.07 5.49
CA HIS A 749 7.27 12.53 6.85
C HIS A 749 7.29 13.65 7.88
N GLU A 750 6.48 13.50 8.92
CA GLU A 750 6.43 14.47 10.00
C GLU A 750 7.70 14.45 10.84
N ARG A 751 8.09 15.65 11.34
CA ARG A 751 9.10 15.82 12.38
C ARG A 751 8.37 15.92 13.70
N ARG A 752 8.46 14.91 14.54
CA ARG A 752 7.99 14.93 15.92
C ARG A 752 9.16 14.84 16.90
#